data_09caf4f9bab5d62670ef92f2bb203092
#
_entry.id   09caf4f9bab5d62670ef92f2bb203092
#
_cell.length_a   1.000
_cell.length_b   1.000
_cell.length_c   1.000
_cell.angle_alpha   90.00
_cell.angle_beta   90.00
_cell.angle_gamma   90.00
#
_symmetry.space_group_name_H-M   'P 1'
#
loop_
_entity.id
_entity.type
_entity.pdbx_description
1 polymer ?
#
loop_
_entity_poly.entity_id
_entity_poly.type
_entity_poly.pdbx_seq_one_letter_code
_entity_poly.pdbx_strand_id
1 'polypeptide(L)'
;MKDKIKKYFIQTLQLTVKSVIRVLFLITTLFAVCAIAAWFLALKYVSAEHIGKEVAGALQSVLNRPVIVSDFELTSFNSISISNLKIVDTNLDEYNEFLSVEKVIIRFDLRALRDNVIAIKEVLLFNPVVTIIKDAEGRTNIPDIKVANRQSALGQQFDITSGQGQAFKVLVEDWVIKNGVFAYRDVPASVSHSLNGIFIRFYNLRFNDYTDFALNFVLRNKIKNKIIENEILAEGSANLANFNAGEMAVKDVSVEIRGARRPVKLTMTARNFLNPEISFSSVLPDLGYDDVSLFAPDHFDILLPSTSVKAELSFSDKFSKVDVASLNLKNKDISLSVKGKVDLASAPISAEADFSTEQFSVENADYFNLLKPYKVKGPVKARGRLNYKDGKISSPKFTVDLNGVSAFISNFTISGVKGSYTAENNLDEMSADVKDGVFKVGRQTISKIKGAASYQHKKQNFYAKIKDTMFNENTVTMSVAISKVRRADRVIKANIYLNLLKPVEIFETTEDFVEALSKGKSEAKQKDESSLYWLRNFRSAIPSFMPNFNGSVYAEKFETPIISGYDFNAEFNLKNLLPGMNKLDGKIDAKLQQGVIYKLQEAADRQKALGIAYQPFVIMSKMERAGSFKMGKILKDTPFDVMTASVDFNNGKMDINNFYVDGEVIAATVGGNVGWVEEKFDLDIVTMFKNTSKRGALSENLTDETGEPALAFRTYGPMLKPAVQMKSPKKTSSAIKAAREKGLRTDFSAVQKFIKEK
;
A
#
# COMPACT_ATOMS: atom_id res chain seq x y z
N MET A 1 -11.44 19.46 -16.99
CA MET A 1 -12.39 20.50 -16.61
C MET A 1 -12.48 20.69 -15.09
N LYS A 2 -12.54 19.60 -14.27
CA LYS A 2 -12.53 19.68 -12.79
C LYS A 2 -11.29 20.41 -12.22
N ASP A 3 -10.12 20.21 -12.83
CA ASP A 3 -8.85 20.79 -12.32
C ASP A 3 -8.70 22.29 -12.60
N LYS A 4 -9.25 22.79 -13.69
CA LYS A 4 -9.30 24.23 -13.94
C LYS A 4 -10.19 24.94 -12.91
N ILE A 5 -11.31 24.36 -12.55
CA ILE A 5 -12.25 24.93 -11.57
C ILE A 5 -11.61 25.04 -10.19
N LYS A 6 -10.88 24.01 -9.75
CA LYS A 6 -10.21 24.01 -8.44
C LYS A 6 -9.06 25.04 -8.35
N LYS A 7 -8.28 25.17 -9.41
CA LYS A 7 -7.18 26.14 -9.51
C LYS A 7 -7.68 27.59 -9.49
N TYR A 8 -8.73 27.89 -10.24
CA TYR A 8 -9.34 29.22 -10.28
C TYR A 8 -10.03 29.56 -8.96
N PHE A 9 -10.71 28.60 -8.33
CA PHE A 9 -11.40 28.82 -7.05
C PHE A 9 -10.44 29.28 -5.95
N ILE A 10 -9.31 28.59 -5.77
CA ILE A 10 -8.33 28.95 -4.73
C ILE A 10 -7.67 30.31 -5.03
N GLN A 11 -7.24 30.55 -6.27
CA GLN A 11 -6.60 31.82 -6.64
C GLN A 11 -7.57 32.99 -6.57
N THR A 12 -8.82 32.82 -6.98
CA THR A 12 -9.81 33.92 -6.99
C THR A 12 -10.30 34.18 -5.58
N LEU A 13 -10.58 33.17 -4.76
CA LEU A 13 -10.97 33.35 -3.36
C LEU A 13 -9.93 34.15 -2.56
N GLN A 14 -8.67 33.90 -2.81
CA GLN A 14 -7.54 34.54 -2.12
C GLN A 14 -7.33 36.00 -2.52
N LEU A 15 -7.35 36.29 -3.83
CA LEU A 15 -7.29 37.68 -4.35
C LEU A 15 -8.50 38.48 -3.89
N THR A 16 -9.63 37.83 -3.84
CA THR A 16 -10.94 38.42 -3.62
C THR A 16 -11.17 38.77 -2.16
N VAL A 17 -10.98 37.85 -1.24
CA VAL A 17 -11.14 38.11 0.21
C VAL A 17 -10.14 39.18 0.67
N LYS A 18 -8.89 39.10 0.22
CA LYS A 18 -7.85 40.08 0.54
C LYS A 18 -8.16 41.47 -0.02
N SER A 19 -8.64 41.55 -1.26
CA SER A 19 -9.00 42.81 -1.90
C SER A 19 -10.24 43.42 -1.26
N VAL A 20 -11.25 42.60 -0.96
CA VAL A 20 -12.51 43.05 -0.35
C VAL A 20 -12.30 43.56 1.07
N ILE A 21 -11.58 42.82 1.92
CA ILE A 21 -11.28 43.27 3.29
C ILE A 21 -10.47 44.57 3.23
N ARG A 22 -9.47 44.70 2.34
CA ARG A 22 -8.70 45.92 2.17
C ARG A 22 -9.57 47.09 1.69
N VAL A 23 -10.44 46.84 0.71
CA VAL A 23 -11.35 47.88 0.17
C VAL A 23 -12.32 48.31 1.24
N LEU A 24 -13.02 47.39 1.90
CA LEU A 24 -13.97 47.73 2.97
C LEU A 24 -13.27 48.51 4.10
N PHE A 25 -12.10 48.08 4.48
CA PHE A 25 -11.37 48.73 5.55
C PHE A 25 -10.76 50.09 5.13
N LEU A 26 -10.18 50.22 3.93
CA LEU A 26 -9.72 51.46 3.35
C LEU A 26 -10.85 52.46 3.22
N ILE A 27 -12.01 51.99 2.74
CA ILE A 27 -13.21 52.83 2.62
C ILE A 27 -13.67 53.31 3.99
N THR A 28 -13.78 52.43 4.99
CA THR A 28 -14.24 52.82 6.32
C THR A 28 -13.25 53.73 7.03
N THR A 29 -11.93 53.49 6.90
CA THR A 29 -10.90 54.32 7.51
C THR A 29 -10.83 55.68 6.81
N LEU A 30 -10.88 55.68 5.48
CA LEU A 30 -10.91 56.97 4.70
C LEU A 30 -12.22 57.73 4.99
N PHE A 31 -13.34 57.03 5.09
CA PHE A 31 -14.58 57.65 5.53
C PHE A 31 -14.49 58.22 6.94
N ALA A 32 -13.87 57.50 7.88
CA ALA A 32 -13.67 58.02 9.22
C ALA A 32 -12.81 59.29 9.21
N VAL A 33 -11.71 59.28 8.45
CA VAL A 33 -10.82 60.43 8.30
C VAL A 33 -11.48 61.59 7.59
N CYS A 34 -12.19 61.33 6.48
CA CYS A 34 -12.95 62.37 5.74
C CYS A 34 -14.10 62.91 6.56
N ALA A 35 -14.82 62.06 7.31
CA ALA A 35 -15.87 62.48 8.20
C ALA A 35 -15.39 63.35 9.35
N ILE A 36 -14.19 63.06 9.88
CA ILE A 36 -13.53 63.86 10.91
C ILE A 36 -13.13 65.21 10.33
N ALA A 37 -12.47 65.25 9.18
CA ALA A 37 -12.12 66.48 8.48
C ALA A 37 -13.35 67.31 8.15
N ALA A 38 -14.43 66.69 7.66
CA ALA A 38 -15.68 67.31 7.36
C ALA A 38 -16.40 67.80 8.62
N TRP A 39 -16.32 67.09 9.75
CA TRP A 39 -16.87 67.54 11.01
C TRP A 39 -16.16 68.78 11.58
N PHE A 40 -14.84 68.87 11.46
CA PHE A 40 -14.08 70.08 11.80
C PHE A 40 -14.46 71.27 10.90
N LEU A 41 -14.67 71.02 9.61
CA LEU A 41 -15.12 72.03 8.65
C LEU A 41 -16.59 72.43 8.87
N ALA A 42 -17.47 71.48 9.23
CA ALA A 42 -18.88 71.69 9.53
C ALA A 42 -19.16 72.56 10.75
N LEU A 43 -18.27 72.47 11.76
CA LEU A 43 -18.33 73.39 12.90
C LEU A 43 -18.13 74.88 12.48
N LYS A 44 -17.69 75.11 11.26
CA LYS A 44 -17.31 76.47 10.82
C LYS A 44 -18.15 77.03 9.68
N TYR A 45 -18.99 76.36 8.90
CA TYR A 45 -19.83 76.99 7.85
C TYR A 45 -20.26 76.10 6.64
N VAL A 46 -20.39 74.77 6.73
CA VAL A 46 -20.70 74.03 5.52
C VAL A 46 -21.92 73.13 5.66
N SER A 47 -22.78 73.05 4.62
CA SER A 47 -23.97 72.19 4.56
C SER A 47 -23.56 70.70 4.48
N ALA A 48 -24.39 69.81 5.06
CA ALA A 48 -24.14 68.34 5.03
C ALA A 48 -23.99 67.81 3.58
N GLU A 49 -24.66 68.39 2.62
CA GLU A 49 -24.56 68.00 1.21
C GLU A 49 -23.18 68.28 0.59
N HIS A 50 -22.53 69.40 0.99
CA HIS A 50 -21.19 69.71 0.50
C HIS A 50 -20.13 68.75 1.04
N ILE A 51 -20.25 68.41 2.31
CA ILE A 51 -19.38 67.41 2.96
C ILE A 51 -19.53 66.05 2.29
N GLY A 52 -20.77 65.62 1.97
CA GLY A 52 -21.05 64.41 1.25
C GLY A 52 -20.34 64.32 -0.12
N LYS A 53 -20.35 65.44 -0.87
CA LYS A 53 -19.69 65.55 -2.18
C LYS A 53 -18.14 65.49 -2.06
N GLU A 54 -17.54 66.15 -1.08
CA GLU A 54 -16.09 66.10 -0.83
C GLU A 54 -15.64 64.72 -0.41
N VAL A 55 -16.41 64.03 0.45
CA VAL A 55 -16.14 62.64 0.87
C VAL A 55 -16.25 61.71 -0.33
N ALA A 56 -17.29 61.83 -1.15
CA ALA A 56 -17.42 61.03 -2.34
C ALA A 56 -16.29 61.25 -3.32
N GLY A 57 -15.87 62.50 -3.54
CA GLY A 57 -14.75 62.90 -4.40
C GLY A 57 -13.42 62.34 -3.93
N ALA A 58 -13.12 62.40 -2.62
CA ALA A 58 -11.95 61.81 -2.03
C ALA A 58 -11.91 60.29 -2.21
N LEU A 59 -13.00 59.61 -1.97
CA LEU A 59 -13.11 58.17 -2.21
C LEU A 59 -12.95 57.81 -3.70
N GLN A 60 -13.58 58.58 -4.59
CA GLN A 60 -13.43 58.38 -6.02
C GLN A 60 -11.97 58.53 -6.48
N SER A 61 -11.24 59.46 -5.93
CA SER A 61 -9.82 59.68 -6.27
C SER A 61 -8.92 58.49 -5.85
N VAL A 62 -9.22 57.87 -4.72
CA VAL A 62 -8.47 56.72 -4.19
C VAL A 62 -8.85 55.43 -4.91
N LEU A 63 -10.14 55.24 -5.17
CA LEU A 63 -10.66 53.98 -5.74
C LEU A 63 -10.62 53.99 -7.27
N ASN A 64 -10.41 55.11 -7.89
CA ASN A 64 -10.48 55.33 -9.34
C ASN A 64 -11.78 54.83 -9.95
N ARG A 65 -12.90 54.98 -9.20
CA ARG A 65 -14.22 54.52 -9.55
C ARG A 65 -15.26 55.53 -9.11
N PRO A 66 -16.38 55.65 -9.83
CA PRO A 66 -17.48 56.52 -9.39
C PRO A 66 -18.02 56.05 -8.04
N VAL A 67 -18.09 56.98 -7.10
CA VAL A 67 -18.66 56.74 -5.77
C VAL A 67 -19.90 57.62 -5.65
N ILE A 68 -21.04 56.99 -5.32
CA ILE A 68 -22.31 57.64 -5.13
C ILE A 68 -22.68 57.56 -3.66
N VAL A 69 -23.01 58.70 -3.07
CA VAL A 69 -23.54 58.80 -1.70
C VAL A 69 -24.87 59.56 -1.82
N SER A 70 -25.97 58.91 -1.37
CA SER A 70 -27.30 59.52 -1.50
C SER A 70 -27.59 60.54 -0.43
N ASP A 71 -27.15 60.31 0.79
CA ASP A 71 -27.45 61.19 1.91
C ASP A 71 -26.32 61.14 2.96
N PHE A 72 -26.06 62.30 3.55
CA PHE A 72 -25.06 62.51 4.60
C PHE A 72 -25.70 63.34 5.72
N GLU A 73 -25.91 62.71 6.89
CA GLU A 73 -26.57 63.32 8.03
C GLU A 73 -25.70 63.38 9.27
N LEU A 74 -25.67 64.49 9.95
CA LEU A 74 -25.22 64.60 11.34
C LEU A 74 -26.36 64.20 12.27
N THR A 75 -26.41 62.93 12.64
CA THR A 75 -27.50 62.36 13.43
C THR A 75 -27.51 62.84 14.86
N SER A 76 -26.36 63.24 15.38
CA SER A 76 -26.16 63.86 16.70
C SER A 76 -24.80 64.60 16.73
N PHE A 77 -24.52 65.32 17.82
CA PHE A 77 -23.25 66.03 18.01
C PHE A 77 -22.01 65.15 17.89
N ASN A 78 -22.19 63.81 18.01
CA ASN A 78 -21.08 62.85 18.02
C ASN A 78 -21.33 61.70 17.07
N SER A 79 -22.24 61.84 16.09
CA SER A 79 -22.57 60.72 15.19
C SER A 79 -22.85 61.24 13.76
N ILE A 80 -22.20 60.62 12.81
CA ILE A 80 -22.39 60.83 11.37
C ILE A 80 -23.06 59.59 10.78
N SER A 81 -24.03 59.78 9.91
CA SER A 81 -24.70 58.75 9.13
C SER A 81 -24.53 59.01 7.65
N ILE A 82 -24.16 58.01 6.90
CA ILE A 82 -24.03 58.04 5.45
C ILE A 82 -24.96 56.97 4.90
N SER A 83 -25.86 57.34 4.01
CA SER A 83 -26.85 56.42 3.47
C SER A 83 -26.58 56.11 1.98
N ASN A 84 -26.85 54.89 1.57
CA ASN A 84 -26.74 54.38 0.20
C ASN A 84 -25.43 54.70 -0.49
N LEU A 85 -24.32 54.30 0.16
CA LEU A 85 -22.99 54.36 -0.44
C LEU A 85 -22.90 53.27 -1.53
N LYS A 86 -22.53 53.69 -2.76
CA LYS A 86 -22.31 52.75 -3.86
C LYS A 86 -20.99 53.04 -4.57
N ILE A 87 -20.24 51.99 -4.91
CA ILE A 87 -19.11 52.03 -5.80
C ILE A 87 -19.56 51.33 -7.09
N VAL A 88 -19.51 52.11 -8.16
CA VAL A 88 -20.01 51.63 -9.48
C VAL A 88 -18.90 50.95 -10.23
N ASP A 89 -19.20 49.86 -10.90
CA ASP A 89 -18.27 49.20 -11.82
C ASP A 89 -18.33 49.87 -13.20
N THR A 90 -17.16 50.09 -13.79
CA THR A 90 -17.01 50.60 -15.14
C THR A 90 -16.43 49.63 -16.15
N ASN A 91 -16.10 48.42 -15.68
CA ASN A 91 -15.42 47.41 -16.52
C ASN A 91 -16.37 46.42 -17.20
N LEU A 92 -17.56 46.20 -16.65
CA LEU A 92 -18.52 45.23 -17.16
C LEU A 92 -19.86 45.94 -17.42
N ASP A 93 -20.31 45.93 -18.64
CA ASP A 93 -21.52 46.70 -19.10
C ASP A 93 -22.84 46.24 -18.45
N GLU A 94 -22.92 44.99 -18.00
CA GLU A 94 -24.15 44.41 -17.43
C GLU A 94 -24.25 44.50 -15.89
N TYR A 95 -23.18 44.89 -15.19
CA TYR A 95 -23.10 44.75 -13.72
C TYR A 95 -22.56 46.04 -13.09
N ASN A 96 -23.44 46.94 -12.74
CA ASN A 96 -23.10 48.31 -12.39
C ASN A 96 -22.61 48.53 -10.93
N GLU A 97 -22.72 47.54 -10.04
CA GLU A 97 -22.38 47.73 -8.64
C GLU A 97 -21.32 46.74 -8.16
N PHE A 98 -20.14 47.25 -7.75
CA PHE A 98 -19.12 46.46 -7.10
C PHE A 98 -19.37 46.35 -5.59
N LEU A 99 -19.65 47.48 -4.95
CA LEU A 99 -19.98 47.57 -3.52
C LEU A 99 -21.20 48.48 -3.34
N SER A 100 -22.12 48.04 -2.52
CA SER A 100 -23.16 48.89 -1.94
C SER A 100 -23.20 48.74 -0.43
N VAL A 101 -23.46 49.83 0.28
CA VAL A 101 -23.66 49.84 1.73
C VAL A 101 -24.88 50.69 2.01
N GLU A 102 -25.89 50.06 2.64
CA GLU A 102 -27.14 50.75 2.93
C GLU A 102 -26.92 51.92 3.88
N LYS A 103 -26.16 51.71 4.96
CA LYS A 103 -25.90 52.75 5.95
C LYS A 103 -24.53 52.55 6.64
N VAL A 104 -23.79 53.63 6.74
CA VAL A 104 -22.56 53.69 7.55
C VAL A 104 -22.81 54.68 8.68
N ILE A 105 -22.57 54.26 9.94
CA ILE A 105 -22.69 55.11 11.11
C ILE A 105 -21.31 55.20 11.79
N ILE A 106 -20.85 56.43 12.04
CA ILE A 106 -19.59 56.66 12.75
C ILE A 106 -19.92 57.47 14.00
N ARG A 107 -19.55 56.95 15.16
CA ARG A 107 -19.72 57.61 16.47
C ARG A 107 -18.38 58.01 17.04
N PHE A 108 -18.30 59.23 17.57
CA PHE A 108 -17.06 59.76 18.13
C PHE A 108 -17.17 59.97 19.64
N ASP A 109 -16.04 59.91 20.33
CA ASP A 109 -15.90 60.46 21.66
C ASP A 109 -15.24 61.85 21.61
N LEU A 110 -16.11 62.88 21.67
CA LEU A 110 -15.66 64.24 21.61
C LEU A 110 -14.79 64.67 22.83
N ARG A 111 -14.87 63.94 23.92
CA ARG A 111 -14.05 64.25 25.15
C ARG A 111 -12.56 63.99 24.89
N ALA A 112 -12.24 63.01 24.06
CA ALA A 112 -10.85 62.68 23.70
C ALA A 112 -10.16 63.76 22.90
N LEU A 113 -10.91 64.64 22.22
CA LEU A 113 -10.34 65.75 21.47
C LEU A 113 -9.58 66.76 22.39
N ARG A 114 -9.93 66.83 23.67
CA ARG A 114 -9.22 67.60 24.65
C ARG A 114 -7.75 67.16 24.84
N ASP A 115 -7.49 65.87 24.57
CA ASP A 115 -6.19 65.26 24.74
C ASP A 115 -5.50 65.03 23.37
N ASN A 116 -5.92 65.79 22.33
CA ASN A 116 -5.49 65.61 20.94
C ASN A 116 -5.67 64.19 20.39
N VAL A 117 -6.70 63.49 20.85
CA VAL A 117 -7.08 62.15 20.39
C VAL A 117 -8.44 62.23 19.68
N ILE A 118 -8.47 61.76 18.46
CA ILE A 118 -9.72 61.50 17.73
C ILE A 118 -10.16 60.08 18.06
N ALA A 119 -11.03 59.92 19.03
CA ALA A 119 -11.55 58.66 19.43
C ALA A 119 -12.85 58.35 18.69
N ILE A 120 -12.85 57.34 17.80
CA ILE A 120 -14.00 56.80 17.16
C ILE A 120 -14.47 55.63 18.03
N LYS A 121 -15.63 55.80 18.65
CA LYS A 121 -16.23 54.77 19.50
C LYS A 121 -16.76 53.59 18.70
N GLU A 122 -17.32 53.85 17.53
CA GLU A 122 -17.92 52.79 16.71
C GLU A 122 -17.93 53.23 15.25
N VAL A 123 -17.52 52.31 14.36
CA VAL A 123 -17.81 52.36 12.94
C VAL A 123 -18.73 51.16 12.63
N LEU A 124 -19.92 51.47 12.12
CA LEU A 124 -20.96 50.50 11.88
C LEU A 124 -21.43 50.50 10.43
N LEU A 125 -21.26 49.39 9.73
CA LEU A 125 -21.73 49.18 8.37
C LEU A 125 -22.95 48.28 8.40
N PHE A 126 -24.05 48.74 7.84
CA PHE A 126 -25.29 47.98 7.67
C PHE A 126 -25.44 47.52 6.23
N ASN A 127 -25.79 46.23 6.09
CA ASN A 127 -26.11 45.61 4.80
C ASN A 127 -25.08 45.92 3.71
N PRO A 128 -23.77 45.82 3.96
CA PRO A 128 -22.80 45.95 2.87
C PRO A 128 -22.93 44.75 1.94
N VAL A 129 -23.03 45.02 0.63
CA VAL A 129 -23.03 43.98 -0.40
C VAL A 129 -21.83 44.17 -1.31
N VAL A 130 -21.01 43.16 -1.41
CA VAL A 130 -19.88 43.11 -2.35
C VAL A 130 -20.12 42.00 -3.34
N THR A 131 -20.15 42.34 -4.62
CA THR A 131 -20.35 41.37 -5.69
C THR A 131 -19.15 41.35 -6.62
N ILE A 132 -18.52 40.20 -6.75
CA ILE A 132 -17.46 39.95 -7.71
C ILE A 132 -17.96 39.04 -8.80
N ILE A 133 -17.85 39.48 -10.03
CA ILE A 133 -18.25 38.73 -11.21
C ILE A 133 -17.04 38.56 -12.11
N LYS A 134 -16.90 37.35 -12.61
CA LYS A 134 -16.03 37.00 -13.71
C LYS A 134 -16.89 36.65 -14.91
N ASP A 135 -16.78 37.46 -15.98
CA ASP A 135 -17.56 37.31 -17.20
C ASP A 135 -17.08 36.13 -18.09
N ALA A 136 -17.71 35.96 -19.22
CA ALA A 136 -17.43 34.90 -20.19
C ALA A 136 -16.00 35.06 -20.79
N GLU A 137 -15.49 36.25 -20.88
CA GLU A 137 -14.17 36.63 -21.39
C GLU A 137 -13.09 36.52 -20.32
N GLY A 138 -13.44 36.24 -19.07
CA GLY A 138 -12.53 36.09 -17.94
C GLY A 138 -12.14 37.41 -17.26
N ARG A 139 -12.78 38.53 -17.64
CA ARG A 139 -12.61 39.84 -17.00
C ARG A 139 -13.36 39.86 -15.67
N THR A 140 -12.90 40.65 -14.72
CA THR A 140 -13.53 40.78 -13.41
C THR A 140 -13.89 42.23 -13.15
N ASN A 141 -14.95 42.44 -12.36
CA ASN A 141 -15.36 43.77 -11.89
C ASN A 141 -14.53 44.26 -10.67
N ILE A 142 -13.40 43.64 -10.36
CA ILE A 142 -12.54 44.09 -9.27
C ILE A 142 -11.89 45.42 -9.65
N PRO A 143 -12.01 46.46 -8.82
CA PRO A 143 -11.40 47.75 -9.10
C PRO A 143 -9.88 47.64 -9.23
N ASP A 144 -9.30 48.30 -10.24
CA ASP A 144 -7.84 48.54 -10.32
C ASP A 144 -7.44 49.57 -9.27
N ILE A 145 -7.39 49.16 -8.02
CA ILE A 145 -6.96 50.02 -6.93
C ILE A 145 -5.46 50.25 -7.16
N LYS A 146 -5.15 51.43 -7.70
CA LYS A 146 -3.77 51.94 -7.67
C LYS A 146 -3.42 52.17 -6.21
N VAL A 147 -2.95 51.13 -5.54
CA VAL A 147 -2.21 51.29 -4.31
C VAL A 147 -0.95 52.07 -4.74
N ALA A 148 -1.03 53.40 -4.61
CA ALA A 148 0.18 54.20 -4.71
C ALA A 148 1.21 53.54 -3.84
N ASN A 149 2.36 53.19 -4.41
CA ASN A 149 3.52 52.61 -3.72
C ASN A 149 4.11 53.67 -2.75
N ARG A 150 3.30 54.16 -1.86
CA ARG A 150 3.70 54.96 -0.71
C ARG A 150 3.82 54.02 0.47
N GLN A 151 4.90 53.22 0.46
CA GLN A 151 5.39 52.49 1.64
C GLN A 151 5.61 53.40 2.87
N SER A 152 5.33 54.71 2.76
CA SER A 152 5.60 55.70 3.78
C SER A 152 4.37 56.41 4.38
N ALA A 153 3.16 56.15 3.94
CA ALA A 153 2.00 56.93 4.41
C ALA A 153 1.01 56.20 5.33
N LEU A 154 1.05 54.87 5.40
CA LEU A 154 0.13 54.06 6.25
C LEU A 154 0.85 53.41 7.46
N GLY A 155 2.15 53.50 7.54
CA GLY A 155 2.96 52.95 8.64
C GLY A 155 3.30 53.93 9.75
N GLN A 156 3.12 55.19 9.54
CA GLN A 156 3.18 56.20 10.61
C GLN A 156 1.76 56.37 11.17
N GLN A 157 1.59 56.33 12.49
CA GLN A 157 0.40 56.80 13.18
C GLN A 157 -0.26 57.87 12.29
N PHE A 158 -1.58 57.76 12.04
CA PHE A 158 -2.29 58.81 11.29
C PHE A 158 -2.14 60.13 12.01
N ASP A 159 -1.02 60.81 11.77
CA ASP A 159 -0.79 62.17 12.20
C ASP A 159 -1.47 63.07 11.21
N ILE A 160 -2.74 63.38 11.46
CA ILE A 160 -3.43 64.45 10.74
C ILE A 160 -2.79 65.76 11.25
N THR A 161 -1.76 66.22 10.52
CA THR A 161 -1.24 67.56 10.75
C THR A 161 -2.25 68.56 10.20
N SER A 162 -3.03 69.15 11.08
CA SER A 162 -3.67 70.43 10.79
C SER A 162 -2.52 71.42 10.57
N GLY A 163 -2.66 72.34 9.59
CA GLY A 163 -1.59 73.26 9.14
C GLY A 163 -0.88 74.11 10.22
N GLN A 164 -0.92 73.76 11.45
CA GLN A 164 -0.24 74.36 12.63
C GLN A 164 0.39 73.31 13.56
N GLY A 165 0.82 72.16 13.06
CA GLY A 165 1.82 71.33 13.75
C GLY A 165 1.38 70.46 14.92
N GLN A 166 0.10 70.27 15.22
CA GLN A 166 -0.38 69.28 16.22
C GLN A 166 -0.81 67.97 15.56
N ALA A 167 -0.12 66.87 15.87
CA ALA A 167 -0.50 65.53 15.44
C ALA A 167 -1.64 64.99 16.31
N PHE A 168 -2.72 64.55 15.69
CA PHE A 168 -3.83 63.85 16.37
C PHE A 168 -3.65 62.36 16.28
N LYS A 169 -3.80 61.66 17.41
CA LYS A 169 -3.88 60.20 17.47
C LYS A 169 -5.27 59.75 17.19
N VAL A 170 -5.48 58.86 16.19
CA VAL A 170 -6.78 58.25 15.90
C VAL A 170 -6.89 56.91 16.62
N LEU A 171 -7.95 56.73 17.40
CA LEU A 171 -8.32 55.47 18.06
C LEU A 171 -9.70 55.02 17.54
N VAL A 172 -9.86 53.76 17.25
CA VAL A 172 -11.15 53.14 16.90
C VAL A 172 -11.45 52.04 17.94
N GLU A 173 -12.49 52.23 18.75
CA GLU A 173 -12.86 51.25 19.78
C GLU A 173 -13.51 50.03 19.16
N ASP A 174 -14.61 50.22 18.44
CA ASP A 174 -15.36 49.13 17.81
C ASP A 174 -15.49 49.37 16.30
N TRP A 175 -15.27 48.32 15.51
CA TRP A 175 -15.56 48.29 14.09
C TRP A 175 -16.48 47.10 13.78
N VAL A 176 -17.66 47.36 13.21
CA VAL A 176 -18.76 46.39 13.09
C VAL A 176 -19.34 46.37 11.70
N ILE A 177 -19.47 45.19 11.12
CA ILE A 177 -20.30 44.91 9.94
C ILE A 177 -21.51 44.14 10.42
N LYS A 178 -22.70 44.55 9.97
CA LYS A 178 -23.96 43.84 10.25
C LYS A 178 -24.63 43.45 8.93
N ASN A 179 -25.03 42.17 8.84
CA ASN A 179 -25.77 41.60 7.75
C ASN A 179 -25.12 41.83 6.36
N GLY A 180 -23.80 41.70 6.30
CA GLY A 180 -23.07 41.84 5.05
C GLY A 180 -23.34 40.66 4.11
N VAL A 181 -23.18 40.92 2.81
CA VAL A 181 -23.22 39.89 1.77
C VAL A 181 -21.98 40.03 0.91
N PHE A 182 -21.31 38.89 0.71
CA PHE A 182 -20.26 38.78 -0.28
C PHE A 182 -20.66 37.71 -1.31
N ALA A 183 -20.68 38.07 -2.58
CA ALA A 183 -21.03 37.16 -3.67
C ALA A 183 -19.90 37.08 -4.71
N TYR A 184 -19.51 35.86 -5.08
CA TYR A 184 -18.62 35.58 -6.20
C TYR A 184 -19.35 34.73 -7.23
N ARG A 185 -19.32 35.15 -8.48
CA ARG A 185 -19.92 34.43 -9.60
C ARG A 185 -18.90 34.24 -10.72
N ASP A 186 -18.61 32.99 -11.08
CA ASP A 186 -17.83 32.62 -12.26
C ASP A 186 -18.80 32.14 -13.34
N VAL A 187 -19.06 32.97 -14.30
CA VAL A 187 -20.03 32.70 -15.36
C VAL A 187 -19.58 31.52 -16.25
N PRO A 188 -18.33 31.48 -16.74
CA PRO A 188 -17.83 30.37 -17.55
C PRO A 188 -17.87 29.02 -16.82
N ALA A 189 -17.61 29.01 -15.52
CA ALA A 189 -17.59 27.80 -14.74
C ALA A 189 -18.95 27.36 -14.21
N SER A 190 -19.99 28.21 -14.33
CA SER A 190 -21.29 28.00 -13.71
C SER A 190 -21.24 27.74 -12.20
N VAL A 191 -20.35 28.47 -11.51
CA VAL A 191 -20.10 28.35 -10.08
C VAL A 191 -20.45 29.67 -9.41
N SER A 192 -21.15 29.60 -8.29
CA SER A 192 -21.39 30.78 -7.45
C SER A 192 -21.14 30.42 -5.97
N HIS A 193 -20.49 31.34 -5.28
CA HIS A 193 -20.24 31.29 -3.85
C HIS A 193 -20.75 32.57 -3.22
N SER A 194 -21.44 32.44 -2.11
CA SER A 194 -21.85 33.62 -1.34
C SER A 194 -21.62 33.42 0.15
N LEU A 195 -21.22 34.49 0.82
CA LEU A 195 -21.25 34.63 2.26
C LEU A 195 -22.38 35.55 2.59
N ASN A 196 -23.34 35.08 3.32
CA ASN A 196 -24.58 35.81 3.64
C ASN A 196 -24.67 36.04 5.14
N GLY A 197 -25.31 37.15 5.52
CA GLY A 197 -25.51 37.49 6.90
C GLY A 197 -24.21 37.76 7.64
N ILE A 198 -23.22 38.30 6.95
CA ILE A 198 -21.89 38.55 7.52
C ILE A 198 -22.02 39.51 8.70
N PHE A 199 -21.62 39.03 9.86
CA PHE A 199 -21.39 39.84 11.06
C PHE A 199 -19.90 39.76 11.39
N ILE A 200 -19.24 40.93 11.47
CA ILE A 200 -17.87 41.04 11.92
C ILE A 200 -17.82 42.14 12.99
N ARG A 201 -17.15 41.90 14.10
CA ARG A 201 -16.85 42.90 15.10
C ARG A 201 -15.41 42.77 15.57
N PHE A 202 -14.70 43.90 15.54
CA PHE A 202 -13.41 44.06 16.21
C PHE A 202 -13.62 44.91 17.46
N TYR A 203 -13.02 44.45 18.57
CA TYR A 203 -13.13 45.10 19.89
C TYR A 203 -11.84 45.83 20.20
N ASN A 204 -11.90 47.14 20.53
CA ASN A 204 -10.75 47.98 20.82
C ASN A 204 -9.66 47.88 19.73
N LEU A 205 -10.02 48.21 18.51
CA LEU A 205 -9.22 48.02 17.32
C LEU A 205 -7.85 48.68 17.44
N ARG A 206 -6.78 47.89 17.40
CA ARG A 206 -5.39 48.29 17.39
C ARG A 206 -4.71 47.78 16.11
N PHE A 207 -4.13 48.67 15.34
CA PHE A 207 -3.57 48.30 14.04
C PHE A 207 -2.27 47.51 14.10
N ASN A 208 -1.47 47.70 15.14
CA ASN A 208 -0.14 47.08 15.32
C ASN A 208 -0.09 46.10 16.51
N ASP A 209 -1.24 45.72 17.03
CA ASP A 209 -1.34 44.80 18.16
C ASP A 209 -2.51 43.85 17.93
N TYR A 210 -2.59 42.81 18.72
CA TYR A 210 -3.71 41.87 18.66
C TYR A 210 -5.01 42.51 19.17
N THR A 211 -6.02 42.44 18.34
CA THR A 211 -7.38 42.89 18.58
C THR A 211 -8.31 41.73 18.53
N ASP A 212 -9.17 41.60 19.53
CA ASP A 212 -10.17 40.53 19.57
C ASP A 212 -11.24 40.79 18.51
N PHE A 213 -11.68 39.71 17.87
CA PHE A 213 -12.75 39.78 16.87
C PHE A 213 -13.74 38.62 17.01
N ALA A 214 -14.96 38.89 16.57
CA ALA A 214 -15.99 37.89 16.31
C ALA A 214 -16.48 37.97 14.87
N LEU A 215 -16.65 36.83 14.24
CA LEU A 215 -17.10 36.69 12.87
C LEU A 215 -18.19 35.64 12.76
N ASN A 216 -19.30 35.95 12.11
CA ASN A 216 -20.36 34.98 11.79
C ASN A 216 -20.84 35.22 10.34
N PHE A 217 -21.06 34.13 9.59
CA PHE A 217 -21.65 34.17 8.26
C PHE A 217 -22.17 32.79 7.83
N VAL A 218 -23.07 32.79 6.85
CA VAL A 218 -23.50 31.58 6.15
C VAL A 218 -22.78 31.49 4.79
N LEU A 219 -21.93 30.48 4.65
CA LEU A 219 -21.28 30.16 3.39
C LEU A 219 -22.23 29.30 2.55
N ARG A 220 -22.64 29.83 1.39
CA ARG A 220 -23.47 29.13 0.42
C ARG A 220 -22.66 28.84 -0.85
N ASN A 221 -22.46 27.57 -1.14
CA ASN A 221 -21.77 27.09 -2.32
C ASN A 221 -22.77 26.45 -3.29
N LYS A 222 -22.87 26.97 -4.51
CA LYS A 222 -23.62 26.33 -5.60
C LYS A 222 -22.64 25.75 -6.60
N ILE A 223 -22.56 24.42 -6.67
CA ILE A 223 -21.72 23.69 -7.61
C ILE A 223 -22.64 22.83 -8.47
N LYS A 224 -22.84 23.24 -9.76
CA LYS A 224 -23.82 22.65 -10.66
C LYS A 224 -25.23 22.73 -10.03
N ASN A 225 -25.85 21.59 -9.72
CA ASN A 225 -27.21 21.49 -9.17
C ASN A 225 -27.24 21.26 -7.64
N LYS A 226 -26.08 21.22 -6.97
CA LYS A 226 -25.99 21.04 -5.50
C LYS A 226 -25.75 22.38 -4.83
N ILE A 227 -26.53 22.67 -3.79
CA ILE A 227 -26.33 23.81 -2.90
C ILE A 227 -25.91 23.26 -1.54
N ILE A 228 -24.83 23.79 -1.01
CA ILE A 228 -24.28 23.45 0.30
C ILE A 228 -24.26 24.74 1.11
N GLU A 229 -24.85 24.72 2.29
CA GLU A 229 -24.88 25.85 3.21
C GLU A 229 -24.23 25.43 4.52
N ASN A 230 -23.31 26.26 4.99
CA ASN A 230 -22.65 26.07 6.29
C ASN A 230 -22.62 27.41 7.03
N GLU A 231 -23.08 27.42 8.26
CA GLU A 231 -22.87 28.56 9.15
C GLU A 231 -21.48 28.46 9.75
N ILE A 232 -20.72 29.56 9.69
CA ILE A 232 -19.35 29.66 10.21
C ILE A 232 -19.33 30.73 11.27
N LEU A 233 -18.91 30.35 12.48
CA LEU A 233 -18.65 31.26 13.57
C LEU A 233 -17.15 31.21 13.86
N ALA A 234 -16.55 32.37 14.04
CA ALA A 234 -15.14 32.46 14.41
C ALA A 234 -14.92 33.56 15.44
N GLU A 235 -14.14 33.27 16.46
CA GLU A 235 -13.73 34.21 17.50
C GLU A 235 -12.24 34.03 17.76
N GLY A 236 -11.54 35.11 18.00
CA GLY A 236 -10.09 35.07 18.24
C GLY A 236 -9.47 36.44 18.27
N SER A 237 -8.15 36.50 18.12
CA SER A 237 -7.42 37.75 18.06
C SER A 237 -6.68 37.93 16.74
N ALA A 238 -6.73 39.11 16.17
CA ALA A 238 -6.06 39.48 14.92
C ALA A 238 -5.13 40.68 15.09
N ASN A 239 -3.93 40.59 14.55
CA ASN A 239 -3.03 41.75 14.37
C ASN A 239 -3.08 42.17 12.90
N LEU A 240 -3.61 43.34 12.64
CA LEU A 240 -3.78 43.86 11.30
C LEU A 240 -2.47 44.47 10.73
N ALA A 241 -1.44 44.64 11.55
CA ALA A 241 -0.09 45.11 11.18
C ALA A 241 -0.11 46.32 10.21
N ASN A 242 -0.94 47.32 10.51
CA ASN A 242 -1.17 48.49 9.62
C ASN A 242 -1.48 48.06 8.16
N PHE A 243 -2.17 46.94 7.98
CA PHE A 243 -2.48 46.32 6.66
C PHE A 243 -1.28 45.81 5.87
N ASN A 244 -0.11 45.69 6.50
CA ASN A 244 1.00 44.95 5.93
C ASN A 244 0.70 43.46 5.94
N ALA A 245 0.26 42.93 4.83
CA ALA A 245 -0.15 41.54 4.73
C ALA A 245 0.97 40.53 5.05
N GLY A 246 2.26 40.92 4.94
CA GLY A 246 3.40 40.11 5.34
C GLY A 246 3.55 39.96 6.86
N GLU A 247 2.98 40.89 7.62
CA GLU A 247 3.06 40.92 9.08
C GLU A 247 1.72 40.62 9.76
N MET A 248 0.60 40.60 8.99
CA MET A 248 -0.71 40.25 9.54
C MET A 248 -0.71 38.86 10.13
N ALA A 249 -1.39 38.72 11.29
CA ALA A 249 -1.49 37.45 11.99
C ALA A 249 -2.86 37.32 12.67
N VAL A 250 -3.31 36.07 12.83
CA VAL A 250 -4.42 35.71 13.71
C VAL A 250 -3.94 34.61 14.65
N LYS A 251 -4.37 34.64 15.89
CA LYS A 251 -4.04 33.61 16.88
C LYS A 251 -5.26 33.23 17.69
N ASP A 252 -5.22 32.03 18.22
CA ASP A 252 -6.24 31.47 19.12
C ASP A 252 -7.66 31.57 18.54
N VAL A 253 -7.76 31.46 17.19
CA VAL A 253 -9.06 31.58 16.52
C VAL A 253 -9.80 30.26 16.70
N SER A 254 -10.89 30.31 17.44
CA SER A 254 -11.88 29.22 17.51
C SER A 254 -12.85 29.37 16.37
N VAL A 255 -12.95 28.34 15.52
CA VAL A 255 -13.91 28.31 14.40
C VAL A 255 -14.87 27.15 14.61
N GLU A 256 -16.16 27.44 14.53
CA GLU A 256 -17.22 26.45 14.53
C GLU A 256 -17.93 26.46 13.15
N ILE A 257 -17.91 25.34 12.47
CA ILE A 257 -18.60 25.13 11.20
C ILE A 257 -19.84 24.30 11.49
N ARG A 258 -21.02 24.88 11.31
CA ARG A 258 -22.32 24.23 11.47
C ARG A 258 -22.84 23.88 10.08
N GLY A 259 -22.94 22.63 9.78
CA GLY A 259 -23.43 22.09 8.50
C GLY A 259 -24.56 21.11 8.72
N ALA A 260 -24.91 20.34 7.70
CA ALA A 260 -26.10 19.51 7.64
C ALA A 260 -26.27 18.47 8.76
N ARG A 261 -25.22 18.00 9.43
CA ARG A 261 -25.36 16.93 10.42
C ARG A 261 -24.70 17.18 11.79
N ARG A 262 -23.44 17.59 11.83
CA ARG A 262 -22.71 17.80 13.09
C ARG A 262 -21.74 18.98 12.97
N PRO A 263 -21.65 19.83 14.01
CA PRO A 263 -20.72 20.93 14.00
C PRO A 263 -19.27 20.44 14.05
N VAL A 264 -18.41 21.09 13.27
CA VAL A 264 -16.97 20.89 13.32
C VAL A 264 -16.35 22.08 14.04
N LYS A 265 -15.59 21.83 15.10
CA LYS A 265 -14.84 22.85 15.81
C LYS A 265 -13.37 22.72 15.53
N LEU A 266 -12.73 23.84 15.23
CA LEU A 266 -11.28 23.90 15.07
C LEU A 266 -10.72 25.14 15.75
N THR A 267 -9.48 25.02 16.17
CA THR A 267 -8.69 26.19 16.60
C THR A 267 -7.56 26.40 15.59
N MET A 268 -7.28 27.65 15.26
CA MET A 268 -6.25 27.97 14.26
C MET A 268 -5.44 29.19 14.65
N THR A 269 -4.22 29.21 14.17
CA THR A 269 -3.32 30.35 14.16
C THR A 269 -2.76 30.50 12.75
N ALA A 270 -2.71 31.71 12.24
CA ALA A 270 -2.12 32.01 10.95
C ALA A 270 -1.29 33.30 11.02
N ARG A 271 -0.19 33.33 10.29
CA ARG A 271 0.67 34.50 10.16
C ARG A 271 1.17 34.67 8.74
N ASN A 272 1.63 35.87 8.41
CA ASN A 272 2.16 36.20 7.10
C ASN A 272 1.15 35.91 5.96
N PHE A 273 0.11 36.74 5.84
CA PHE A 273 -0.94 36.56 4.84
C PHE A 273 -0.48 36.70 3.37
N LEU A 274 0.79 37.09 3.12
CA LEU A 274 1.39 37.01 1.78
C LEU A 274 1.82 35.59 1.44
N ASN A 275 2.46 34.93 2.42
CA ASN A 275 2.86 33.53 2.37
C ASN A 275 2.42 32.86 3.67
N PRO A 276 1.15 32.50 3.81
CA PRO A 276 0.59 32.10 5.08
C PRO A 276 1.23 30.85 5.67
N GLU A 277 1.55 30.98 6.95
CA GLU A 277 1.87 29.85 7.81
C GLU A 277 0.66 29.62 8.71
N ILE A 278 0.03 28.46 8.59
CA ILE A 278 -1.21 28.11 9.26
C ILE A 278 -0.99 26.86 10.12
N SER A 279 -1.30 26.97 11.40
CA SER A 279 -1.45 25.81 12.25
C SER A 279 -2.90 25.68 12.68
N PHE A 280 -3.45 24.50 12.65
CA PHE A 280 -4.80 24.25 13.15
C PHE A 280 -4.92 22.91 13.85
N SER A 281 -5.88 22.84 14.78
CA SER A 281 -6.29 21.60 15.42
C SER A 281 -7.82 21.50 15.43
N SER A 282 -8.33 20.30 15.19
CA SER A 282 -9.75 20.01 15.18
C SER A 282 -10.02 18.60 15.70
N VAL A 283 -11.22 18.38 16.19
CA VAL A 283 -11.77 17.04 16.37
C VAL A 283 -12.95 16.91 15.41
N LEU A 284 -12.70 16.21 14.30
CA LEU A 284 -13.75 15.92 13.34
C LEU A 284 -14.73 14.90 13.96
N PRO A 285 -16.03 15.10 13.82
CA PRO A 285 -17.02 14.09 14.22
C PRO A 285 -16.90 12.84 13.33
N ASP A 286 -17.66 11.80 13.64
CA ASP A 286 -17.78 10.64 12.75
C ASP A 286 -18.31 11.10 11.37
N LEU A 287 -17.52 10.83 10.32
CA LEU A 287 -17.83 11.18 8.96
C LEU A 287 -18.31 9.93 8.20
N GLY A 288 -19.50 10.02 7.63
CA GLY A 288 -20.04 8.97 6.76
C GLY A 288 -19.76 9.22 5.29
N TYR A 289 -20.17 8.28 4.44
CA TYR A 289 -20.05 8.38 2.98
C TYR A 289 -20.65 9.69 2.44
N ASP A 290 -21.83 10.08 2.92
CA ASP A 290 -22.52 11.30 2.46
C ASP A 290 -21.73 12.57 2.76
N ASP A 291 -20.97 12.60 3.86
CA ASP A 291 -20.15 13.75 4.25
C ASP A 291 -18.90 13.87 3.37
N VAL A 292 -18.29 12.73 3.03
CA VAL A 292 -17.05 12.68 2.22
C VAL A 292 -17.35 12.77 0.73
N SER A 293 -18.47 12.27 0.27
CA SER A 293 -18.88 12.29 -1.15
C SER A 293 -19.06 13.69 -1.72
N LEU A 294 -19.24 14.69 -0.88
CA LEU A 294 -19.26 16.10 -1.28
C LEU A 294 -17.91 16.58 -1.84
N PHE A 295 -16.82 16.02 -1.31
CA PHE A 295 -15.45 16.40 -1.65
C PHE A 295 -14.76 15.37 -2.57
N ALA A 296 -15.13 14.09 -2.46
CA ALA A 296 -14.56 12.98 -3.22
C ALA A 296 -15.66 12.00 -3.67
N PRO A 297 -16.45 12.34 -4.69
CA PRO A 297 -17.65 11.59 -5.07
C PRO A 297 -17.43 10.16 -5.58
N ASP A 298 -16.19 9.79 -5.91
CA ASP A 298 -15.91 8.53 -6.62
C ASP A 298 -15.12 7.51 -5.78
N HIS A 299 -14.84 7.77 -4.50
CA HIS A 299 -13.76 7.03 -3.87
C HIS A 299 -13.96 6.70 -2.41
N PHE A 300 -14.83 6.27 -1.75
CA PHE A 300 -14.69 5.68 -0.38
C PHE A 300 -16.05 5.43 0.29
N ASP A 301 -16.43 4.18 0.38
CA ASP A 301 -17.34 3.64 1.41
C ASP A 301 -16.61 3.54 2.77
N ILE A 302 -16.05 4.64 3.26
CA ILE A 302 -15.32 4.64 4.51
C ILE A 302 -16.09 5.45 5.55
N LEU A 303 -16.48 4.78 6.62
CA LEU A 303 -16.90 5.45 7.83
C LEU A 303 -15.63 5.86 8.60
N LEU A 304 -15.32 7.15 8.63
CA LEU A 304 -14.24 7.68 9.46
C LEU A 304 -14.79 7.98 10.86
N PRO A 305 -14.31 7.29 11.90
CA PRO A 305 -14.68 7.62 13.27
C PRO A 305 -14.14 8.98 13.66
N SER A 306 -14.64 9.52 14.75
CA SER A 306 -14.17 10.80 15.30
C SER A 306 -12.64 10.86 15.31
N THR A 307 -12.10 11.85 14.59
CA THR A 307 -10.67 11.95 14.30
C THR A 307 -10.13 13.31 14.73
N SER A 308 -9.15 13.31 15.61
CA SER A 308 -8.36 14.50 15.94
C SER A 308 -7.42 14.80 14.77
N VAL A 309 -7.44 16.03 14.30
CA VAL A 309 -6.59 16.55 13.24
C VAL A 309 -5.73 17.67 13.78
N LYS A 310 -4.41 17.60 13.56
CA LYS A 310 -3.49 18.70 13.83
C LYS A 310 -2.64 18.90 12.58
N ALA A 311 -2.54 20.14 12.10
CA ALA A 311 -1.77 20.43 10.91
C ALA A 311 -0.98 21.73 11.04
N GLU A 312 0.19 21.72 10.42
CA GLU A 312 1.04 22.89 10.19
C GLU A 312 1.35 22.99 8.71
N LEU A 313 0.88 24.07 8.10
CA LEU A 313 0.96 24.31 6.67
C LEU A 313 1.66 25.64 6.39
N SER A 314 2.49 25.69 5.39
CA SER A 314 3.02 26.94 4.87
C SER A 314 2.76 27.07 3.37
N PHE A 315 2.38 28.26 2.96
CA PHE A 315 2.09 28.59 1.57
C PHE A 315 3.18 29.49 1.01
N SER A 316 3.56 29.25 -0.23
CA SER A 316 4.56 30.07 -0.93
C SER A 316 4.14 30.32 -2.38
N ASP A 317 4.90 31.15 -3.09
CA ASP A 317 4.68 31.48 -4.49
C ASP A 317 3.23 31.91 -4.79
N LYS A 318 2.72 32.86 -4.01
CA LYS A 318 1.34 33.36 -4.12
C LYS A 318 0.31 32.22 -3.99
N PHE A 319 0.48 31.37 -3.00
CA PHE A 319 -0.37 30.20 -2.70
C PHE A 319 -0.31 29.08 -3.75
N SER A 320 0.62 29.13 -4.67
CA SER A 320 0.75 28.05 -5.66
C SER A 320 1.42 26.80 -5.11
N LYS A 321 2.16 26.92 -4.01
CA LYS A 321 2.81 25.80 -3.33
C LYS A 321 2.41 25.74 -1.87
N VAL A 322 2.16 24.52 -1.39
CA VAL A 322 1.85 24.22 0.02
C VAL A 322 2.90 23.25 0.54
N ASP A 323 3.58 23.62 1.59
CA ASP A 323 4.42 22.71 2.37
C ASP A 323 3.62 22.26 3.59
N VAL A 324 3.42 20.96 3.73
CA VAL A 324 2.78 20.31 4.87
C VAL A 324 3.89 19.89 5.83
N ALA A 325 4.26 20.79 6.75
CA ALA A 325 5.30 20.50 7.73
C ALA A 325 4.88 19.36 8.67
N SER A 326 3.60 19.33 9.05
CA SER A 326 3.00 18.21 9.77
C SER A 326 1.51 18.16 9.51
N LEU A 327 0.98 16.95 9.32
CA LEU A 327 -0.45 16.64 9.40
C LEU A 327 -0.60 15.36 10.20
N ASN A 328 -1.16 15.48 11.39
CA ASN A 328 -1.37 14.36 12.31
C ASN A 328 -2.87 14.08 12.42
N LEU A 329 -3.25 12.87 12.07
CA LEU A 329 -4.63 12.35 12.15
C LEU A 329 -4.64 11.25 13.21
N LYS A 330 -5.44 11.40 14.23
CA LYS A 330 -5.54 10.39 15.32
C LYS A 330 -6.99 10.12 15.66
N ASN A 331 -7.36 8.87 15.60
CA ASN A 331 -8.63 8.37 16.10
C ASN A 331 -8.41 7.20 17.06
N LYS A 332 -9.48 6.51 17.44
CA LYS A 332 -9.42 5.36 18.35
C LYS A 332 -8.60 4.18 17.80
N ASP A 333 -8.52 4.05 16.47
CA ASP A 333 -7.97 2.88 15.80
C ASP A 333 -6.57 3.15 15.22
N ILE A 334 -6.33 4.34 14.67
CA ILE A 334 -5.10 4.66 13.92
C ILE A 334 -4.60 6.05 14.28
N SER A 335 -3.29 6.18 14.39
CA SER A 335 -2.56 7.44 14.42
C SER A 335 -1.69 7.52 13.17
N LEU A 336 -1.95 8.52 12.33
CA LEU A 336 -1.27 8.75 11.04
C LEU A 336 -0.60 10.11 11.04
N SER A 337 0.66 10.16 10.72
CA SER A 337 1.43 11.39 10.48
C SER A 337 1.82 11.49 9.01
N VAL A 338 1.61 12.67 8.44
CA VAL A 338 1.93 12.98 7.04
C VAL A 338 2.76 14.25 6.97
N LYS A 339 3.77 14.25 6.10
CA LYS A 339 4.57 15.43 5.73
C LYS A 339 4.70 15.45 4.22
N GLY A 340 4.68 16.65 3.62
CA GLY A 340 4.75 16.66 2.17
C GLY A 340 4.65 18.02 1.54
N LYS A 341 4.57 18.04 0.22
CA LYS A 341 4.47 19.24 -0.58
C LYS A 341 3.40 19.09 -1.64
N VAL A 342 2.66 20.16 -1.88
CA VAL A 342 1.62 20.22 -2.91
C VAL A 342 1.94 21.36 -3.84
N ASP A 343 2.00 21.10 -5.13
CA ASP A 343 2.11 22.11 -6.18
C ASP A 343 0.74 22.30 -6.83
N LEU A 344 0.10 23.40 -6.49
CA LEU A 344 -1.21 23.79 -7.00
C LEU A 344 -1.12 24.50 -8.35
N ALA A 345 0.07 25.01 -8.73
CA ALA A 345 0.30 25.68 -10.02
C ALA A 345 0.59 24.70 -11.14
N SER A 346 1.08 23.52 -10.82
CA SER A 346 1.32 22.49 -11.84
C SER A 346 0.00 22.07 -12.50
N ALA A 347 0.04 21.90 -13.79
CA ALA A 347 -1.12 21.37 -14.54
C ALA A 347 -0.71 20.03 -15.19
N PRO A 348 -1.13 18.91 -14.61
CA PRO A 348 -2.06 18.69 -13.48
C PRO A 348 -1.43 18.96 -12.10
N ILE A 349 -2.26 19.23 -11.09
CA ILE A 349 -1.85 19.38 -9.69
C ILE A 349 -1.05 18.17 -9.26
N SER A 350 0.07 18.41 -8.58
CA SER A 350 0.93 17.36 -8.06
C SER A 350 1.15 17.50 -6.56
N ALA A 351 1.30 16.37 -5.88
CA ALA A 351 1.65 16.32 -4.47
C ALA A 351 2.58 15.14 -4.19
N GLU A 352 3.49 15.36 -3.25
CA GLU A 352 4.33 14.31 -2.68
C GLU A 352 4.19 14.33 -1.17
N ALA A 353 4.02 13.18 -0.56
CA ALA A 353 3.83 13.07 0.87
C ALA A 353 4.53 11.82 1.43
N ASP A 354 5.27 11.99 2.50
CA ASP A 354 5.74 10.90 3.35
C ASP A 354 4.71 10.68 4.47
N PHE A 355 4.33 9.43 4.71
CA PHE A 355 3.40 9.06 5.76
C PHE A 355 3.99 8.02 6.71
N SER A 356 3.55 8.03 7.94
CA SER A 356 3.85 6.99 8.93
C SER A 356 2.71 6.84 9.91
N THR A 357 2.45 5.59 10.34
CA THR A 357 1.49 5.30 11.40
C THR A 357 2.21 4.94 12.69
N GLU A 358 1.56 5.13 13.82
CA GLU A 358 1.87 4.37 15.01
C GLU A 358 1.45 2.91 14.81
N GLN A 359 1.80 2.03 15.75
CA GLN A 359 1.33 0.64 15.70
C GLN A 359 -0.18 0.60 15.98
N PHE A 360 -0.92 -0.09 15.12
CA PHE A 360 -2.37 -0.28 15.26
C PHE A 360 -2.76 -1.73 14.92
N SER A 361 -3.89 -2.17 15.41
CA SER A 361 -4.45 -3.50 15.12
C SER A 361 -5.38 -3.46 13.92
N VAL A 362 -5.09 -4.27 12.89
CA VAL A 362 -5.81 -4.24 11.61
C VAL A 362 -7.29 -4.55 11.77
N GLU A 363 -7.64 -5.47 12.67
CA GLU A 363 -9.01 -5.88 12.95
C GLU A 363 -9.90 -4.80 13.56
N ASN A 364 -9.29 -3.80 14.18
CA ASN A 364 -10.02 -2.71 14.84
C ASN A 364 -10.38 -1.59 13.85
N ALA A 365 -9.81 -1.60 12.66
CA ALA A 365 -9.98 -0.54 11.67
C ALA A 365 -10.94 -0.98 10.55
N ASP A 366 -12.17 -0.49 10.60
CA ASP A 366 -13.20 -0.77 9.59
C ASP A 366 -12.85 -0.26 8.18
N TYR A 367 -11.78 0.52 8.05
CA TYR A 367 -11.30 1.04 6.75
C TYR A 367 -10.72 -0.02 5.82
N PHE A 368 -10.33 -1.19 6.37
CA PHE A 368 -9.69 -2.24 5.59
C PHE A 368 -10.69 -3.31 5.13
N ASN A 369 -11.82 -2.89 4.55
CA ASN A 369 -12.84 -3.80 4.03
C ASN A 369 -12.28 -4.86 3.08
N LEU A 370 -11.25 -4.52 2.29
CA LEU A 370 -10.54 -5.46 1.41
C LEU A 370 -9.85 -6.60 2.17
N LEU A 371 -9.51 -6.41 3.43
CA LEU A 371 -8.84 -7.41 4.26
C LEU A 371 -9.81 -8.27 5.08
N LYS A 372 -11.07 -7.87 5.21
CA LYS A 372 -12.11 -8.61 5.96
C LYS A 372 -12.30 -10.06 5.49
N PRO A 373 -12.32 -10.36 4.16
CA PRO A 373 -12.44 -11.73 3.69
C PRO A 373 -11.29 -12.64 4.17
N TYR A 374 -10.13 -12.07 4.40
CA TYR A 374 -8.93 -12.78 4.83
C TYR A 374 -8.77 -12.85 6.34
N LYS A 375 -9.70 -12.28 7.10
CA LYS A 375 -9.71 -12.25 8.58
C LYS A 375 -8.34 -11.85 9.14
N VAL A 376 -7.70 -10.85 8.53
CA VAL A 376 -6.39 -10.35 8.98
C VAL A 376 -6.52 -9.73 10.35
N LYS A 377 -5.64 -10.13 11.27
CA LYS A 377 -5.60 -9.66 12.66
C LYS A 377 -4.16 -9.40 13.10
N GLY A 378 -4.01 -8.51 14.04
CA GLY A 378 -2.73 -8.24 14.71
C GLY A 378 -2.17 -6.87 14.43
N PRO A 379 -1.15 -6.48 15.19
CA PRO A 379 -0.57 -5.16 15.13
C PRO A 379 0.36 -4.99 13.94
N VAL A 380 0.18 -3.85 13.26
CA VAL A 380 1.01 -3.41 12.13
C VAL A 380 1.43 -1.96 12.29
N LYS A 381 2.52 -1.58 11.63
CA LYS A 381 2.96 -0.20 11.48
C LYS A 381 3.29 0.03 10.01
N ALA A 382 2.76 1.10 9.43
CA ALA A 382 2.98 1.43 8.04
C ALA A 382 3.75 2.75 7.89
N ARG A 383 4.59 2.84 6.87
CA ARG A 383 5.30 4.06 6.47
C ARG A 383 5.60 4.02 4.99
N GLY A 384 5.64 5.19 4.37
CA GLY A 384 5.93 5.24 2.95
C GLY A 384 5.81 6.62 2.36
N ARG A 385 5.94 6.66 1.04
CA ARG A 385 5.76 7.86 0.23
C ARG A 385 4.59 7.70 -0.73
N LEU A 386 3.79 8.72 -0.85
CA LEU A 386 2.69 8.83 -1.79
C LEU A 386 2.96 9.98 -2.74
N ASN A 387 2.72 9.77 -4.01
CA ASN A 387 2.71 10.80 -5.03
C ASN A 387 1.32 10.87 -5.63
N TYR A 388 0.81 12.09 -5.76
CA TYR A 388 -0.43 12.38 -6.46
C TYR A 388 -0.12 13.19 -7.71
N LYS A 389 -0.60 12.75 -8.86
CA LYS A 389 -0.48 13.48 -10.11
C LYS A 389 -1.61 13.06 -11.04
N ASP A 390 -2.26 14.02 -11.69
CA ASP A 390 -3.30 13.79 -12.71
C ASP A 390 -4.44 12.87 -12.21
N GLY A 391 -4.93 13.13 -11.00
CA GLY A 391 -6.01 12.33 -10.40
C GLY A 391 -5.59 10.92 -9.94
N LYS A 392 -4.32 10.54 -10.10
CA LYS A 392 -3.80 9.22 -9.75
C LYS A 392 -2.90 9.30 -8.54
N ILE A 393 -3.13 8.37 -7.62
CA ILE A 393 -2.23 8.14 -6.47
C ILE A 393 -1.27 7.01 -6.86
N SER A 394 -0.01 7.22 -6.60
CA SER A 394 1.05 6.23 -6.75
C SER A 394 1.91 6.19 -5.49
N SER A 395 2.52 5.06 -5.22
CA SER A 395 3.42 4.89 -4.09
C SER A 395 4.79 4.42 -4.57
N PRO A 396 5.79 5.31 -4.64
CA PRO A 396 7.16 4.89 -4.99
C PRO A 396 7.71 3.84 -4.04
N LYS A 397 7.40 3.99 -2.76
CA LYS A 397 7.82 3.03 -1.73
C LYS A 397 6.90 3.09 -0.51
N PHE A 398 6.48 1.91 -0.02
CA PHE A 398 5.91 1.79 1.32
C PHE A 398 6.38 0.51 2.00
N THR A 399 6.39 0.54 3.32
CA THR A 399 6.77 -0.58 4.17
C THR A 399 5.71 -0.78 5.24
N VAL A 400 5.36 -2.04 5.49
CA VAL A 400 4.48 -2.45 6.58
C VAL A 400 5.28 -3.38 7.49
N ASP A 401 5.48 -2.98 8.73
CA ASP A 401 6.08 -3.79 9.77
C ASP A 401 4.97 -4.63 10.43
N LEU A 402 5.20 -5.93 10.54
CA LEU A 402 4.27 -6.93 11.06
C LEU A 402 4.76 -7.42 12.43
N ASN A 403 3.88 -7.45 13.42
CA ASN A 403 4.24 -7.89 14.78
C ASN A 403 3.24 -8.89 15.35
N GLY A 404 3.29 -10.12 14.88
CA GLY A 404 2.37 -11.17 15.29
C GLY A 404 1.07 -11.20 14.49
N VAL A 405 1.13 -10.80 13.22
CA VAL A 405 -0.04 -10.76 12.32
C VAL A 405 -0.51 -12.17 11.98
N SER A 406 -1.83 -12.33 11.94
CA SER A 406 -2.50 -13.57 11.54
C SER A 406 -3.49 -13.29 10.41
N ALA A 407 -3.65 -14.27 9.52
CA ALA A 407 -4.58 -14.20 8.40
C ALA A 407 -5.14 -15.58 8.08
N PHE A 408 -6.32 -15.61 7.46
CA PHE A 408 -6.95 -16.80 6.95
C PHE A 408 -7.23 -16.61 5.46
N ILE A 409 -6.60 -17.44 4.63
CA ILE A 409 -6.70 -17.35 3.17
C ILE A 409 -7.19 -18.68 2.65
N SER A 410 -8.46 -18.77 2.24
CA SER A 410 -9.08 -20.05 1.84
C SER A 410 -8.97 -21.07 2.99
N ASN A 411 -8.22 -22.16 2.79
CA ASN A 411 -7.97 -23.19 3.80
C ASN A 411 -6.59 -23.06 4.48
N PHE A 412 -5.90 -21.92 4.23
CA PHE A 412 -4.60 -21.65 4.83
C PHE A 412 -4.76 -20.75 6.04
N THR A 413 -4.07 -21.08 7.11
CA THR A 413 -3.95 -20.23 8.30
C THR A 413 -2.52 -19.77 8.45
N ILE A 414 -2.34 -18.46 8.49
CA ILE A 414 -1.07 -17.82 8.80
C ILE A 414 -1.22 -17.19 10.18
N SER A 415 -0.27 -17.39 11.07
CA SER A 415 -0.36 -16.85 12.43
C SER A 415 0.99 -16.42 12.99
N GLY A 416 0.97 -15.40 13.84
CA GLY A 416 2.14 -14.95 14.58
C GLY A 416 3.26 -14.36 13.71
N VAL A 417 2.96 -13.88 12.49
CA VAL A 417 3.97 -13.39 11.56
C VAL A 417 4.61 -12.12 12.09
N LYS A 418 5.93 -12.16 12.26
CA LYS A 418 6.78 -11.02 12.58
C LYS A 418 7.73 -10.76 11.41
N GLY A 419 7.89 -9.49 11.05
CA GLY A 419 8.73 -9.13 9.92
C GLY A 419 8.33 -7.83 9.27
N SER A 420 8.67 -7.66 8.00
CA SER A 420 8.28 -6.50 7.22
C SER A 420 7.91 -6.88 5.80
N TYR A 421 6.99 -6.12 5.23
CA TYR A 421 6.65 -6.13 3.82
C TYR A 421 6.98 -4.77 3.24
N THR A 422 7.69 -4.75 2.12
CA THR A 422 8.05 -3.51 1.40
C THR A 422 7.60 -3.63 -0.05
N ALA A 423 6.97 -2.60 -0.56
CA ALA A 423 6.67 -2.45 -1.97
C ALA A 423 7.30 -1.17 -2.51
N GLU A 424 7.88 -1.27 -3.69
CA GLU A 424 8.58 -0.20 -4.39
C GLU A 424 8.06 -0.06 -5.82
N ASN A 425 8.36 1.08 -6.47
CA ASN A 425 8.04 1.33 -7.87
C ASN A 425 6.57 1.08 -8.23
N ASN A 426 5.64 1.57 -7.39
CA ASN A 426 4.20 1.38 -7.57
C ASN A 426 3.76 -0.08 -7.59
N LEU A 427 4.23 -0.88 -6.64
CA LEU A 427 3.99 -2.33 -6.52
C LEU A 427 4.67 -3.17 -7.61
N ASP A 428 5.59 -2.60 -8.38
CA ASP A 428 6.34 -3.38 -9.38
C ASP A 428 7.37 -4.30 -8.71
N GLU A 429 7.95 -3.85 -7.61
CA GLU A 429 8.86 -4.62 -6.78
C GLU A 429 8.28 -4.77 -5.37
N MET A 430 8.11 -6.01 -4.94
CA MET A 430 7.59 -6.36 -3.63
C MET A 430 8.59 -7.27 -2.93
N SER A 431 8.82 -7.03 -1.66
CA SER A 431 9.67 -7.88 -0.83
C SER A 431 9.06 -8.08 0.55
N ALA A 432 9.30 -9.24 1.12
CA ALA A 432 8.93 -9.57 2.49
C ALA A 432 10.14 -10.15 3.21
N ASP A 433 10.39 -9.69 4.41
CA ASP A 433 11.35 -10.27 5.34
C ASP A 433 10.59 -10.79 6.55
N VAL A 434 10.61 -12.11 6.73
CA VAL A 434 9.88 -12.79 7.81
C VAL A 434 10.90 -13.27 8.83
N LYS A 435 10.71 -12.86 10.08
CA LYS A 435 11.57 -13.23 11.21
C LYS A 435 11.02 -14.38 12.02
N ASP A 436 9.70 -14.54 11.99
CA ASP A 436 8.97 -15.61 12.67
C ASP A 436 7.57 -15.73 12.08
N GLY A 437 6.97 -16.90 12.18
CA GLY A 437 5.60 -17.14 11.76
C GLY A 437 5.25 -18.62 11.73
N VAL A 438 3.96 -18.90 11.69
CA VAL A 438 3.41 -20.25 11.55
C VAL A 438 2.43 -20.27 10.39
N PHE A 439 2.57 -21.22 9.52
CA PHE A 439 1.67 -21.49 8.41
C PHE A 439 1.09 -22.92 8.54
N LYS A 440 -0.22 -23.04 8.44
CA LYS A 440 -0.91 -24.34 8.51
C LYS A 440 -1.76 -24.57 7.26
N VAL A 441 -1.67 -25.76 6.74
CA VAL A 441 -2.49 -26.23 5.62
C VAL A 441 -2.88 -27.67 5.85
N GLY A 442 -4.18 -27.96 5.91
CA GLY A 442 -4.64 -29.30 6.26
C GLY A 442 -4.02 -29.76 7.59
N ARG A 443 -3.37 -30.92 7.57
CA ARG A 443 -2.66 -31.51 8.72
C ARG A 443 -1.25 -30.99 8.93
N GLN A 444 -0.71 -30.25 7.96
CA GLN A 444 0.69 -29.84 7.93
C GLN A 444 0.91 -28.52 8.66
N THR A 445 2.02 -28.41 9.35
CA THR A 445 2.42 -27.20 10.06
C THR A 445 3.86 -26.79 9.69
N ILE A 446 4.01 -25.58 9.21
CA ILE A 446 5.31 -24.93 9.00
C ILE A 446 5.45 -23.87 10.07
N SER A 447 6.44 -23.96 10.93
CA SER A 447 6.65 -23.05 12.06
C SER A 447 8.07 -22.49 12.09
N LYS A 448 8.29 -21.48 12.91
CA LYS A 448 9.56 -20.75 12.98
C LYS A 448 10.01 -20.25 11.61
N ILE A 449 9.07 -19.76 10.81
CA ILE A 449 9.35 -19.32 9.46
C ILE A 449 10.28 -18.12 9.50
N LYS A 450 11.48 -18.29 8.93
CA LYS A 450 12.47 -17.23 8.77
C LYS A 450 12.91 -17.17 7.32
N GLY A 451 12.90 -15.96 6.74
CA GLY A 451 13.36 -15.85 5.38
C GLY A 451 12.90 -14.58 4.69
N ALA A 452 13.31 -14.45 3.45
CA ALA A 452 12.96 -13.34 2.61
C ALA A 452 12.32 -13.82 1.32
N ALA A 453 11.37 -13.05 0.82
CA ALA A 453 10.75 -13.27 -0.49
C ALA A 453 10.72 -11.96 -1.26
N SER A 454 10.82 -12.03 -2.58
CA SER A 454 10.66 -10.88 -3.47
C SER A 454 9.90 -11.25 -4.73
N TYR A 455 9.15 -10.28 -5.25
CA TYR A 455 8.40 -10.42 -6.50
C TYR A 455 8.54 -9.18 -7.35
N GLN A 456 8.90 -9.36 -8.61
CA GLN A 456 9.00 -8.31 -9.63
C GLN A 456 7.85 -8.45 -10.62
N HIS A 457 6.86 -7.57 -10.52
CA HIS A 457 5.60 -7.68 -11.28
C HIS A 457 5.81 -7.61 -12.81
N LYS A 458 6.56 -6.62 -13.29
CA LYS A 458 6.84 -6.47 -14.74
C LYS A 458 7.64 -7.61 -15.31
N LYS A 459 8.66 -8.06 -14.59
CA LYS A 459 9.51 -9.19 -14.99
C LYS A 459 8.85 -10.53 -14.70
N GLN A 460 7.80 -10.56 -13.88
CA GLN A 460 7.11 -11.76 -13.42
C GLN A 460 8.05 -12.78 -12.76
N ASN A 461 9.03 -12.30 -12.02
CA ASN A 461 9.99 -13.12 -11.29
C ASN A 461 9.65 -13.12 -9.81
N PHE A 462 9.65 -14.31 -9.22
CA PHE A 462 9.51 -14.52 -7.78
C PHE A 462 10.78 -15.20 -7.27
N TYR A 463 11.25 -14.77 -6.13
CA TYR A 463 12.35 -15.41 -5.40
C TYR A 463 11.98 -15.49 -3.94
N ALA A 464 12.27 -16.63 -3.30
CA ALA A 464 12.14 -16.80 -1.86
C ALA A 464 13.30 -17.63 -1.33
N LYS A 465 13.81 -17.27 -0.16
CA LYS A 465 14.78 -18.04 0.62
C LYS A 465 14.27 -18.13 2.05
N ILE A 466 14.11 -19.35 2.55
CA ILE A 466 13.80 -19.63 3.94
C ILE A 466 14.96 -20.37 4.58
N LYS A 467 15.21 -20.12 5.85
CA LYS A 467 16.30 -20.72 6.61
C LYS A 467 15.75 -21.33 7.90
N ASP A 468 16.23 -22.53 8.22
CA ASP A 468 16.00 -23.22 9.50
C ASP A 468 14.52 -23.19 9.94
N THR A 469 13.63 -23.27 8.96
CA THR A 469 12.19 -23.31 9.17
C THR A 469 11.78 -24.74 9.53
N MET A 470 10.89 -24.90 10.48
CA MET A 470 10.40 -26.22 10.87
C MET A 470 9.18 -26.61 10.05
N PHE A 471 9.29 -27.69 9.31
CA PHE A 471 8.18 -28.34 8.63
C PHE A 471 7.79 -29.60 9.44
N ASN A 472 6.65 -29.52 10.15
CA ASN A 472 6.31 -30.47 11.21
C ASN A 472 7.48 -30.56 12.23
N GLU A 473 8.20 -31.68 12.26
CA GLU A 473 9.36 -31.91 13.13
C GLU A 473 10.70 -31.73 12.39
N ASN A 474 10.67 -31.46 11.09
CA ASN A 474 11.87 -31.41 10.25
C ASN A 474 12.35 -29.95 10.04
N THR A 475 13.67 -29.77 10.09
CA THR A 475 14.29 -28.48 9.72
C THR A 475 14.50 -28.41 8.22
N VAL A 476 14.02 -27.34 7.62
CA VAL A 476 14.08 -27.08 6.17
C VAL A 476 14.76 -25.75 5.91
N THR A 477 15.73 -25.76 5.02
CA THR A 477 16.26 -24.55 4.37
C THR A 477 16.00 -24.67 2.88
N MET A 478 15.42 -23.65 2.28
CA MET A 478 15.01 -23.72 0.88
C MET A 478 15.23 -22.39 0.17
N SER A 479 15.64 -22.44 -1.09
CA SER A 479 15.57 -21.31 -2.01
C SER A 479 14.72 -21.68 -3.21
N VAL A 480 13.80 -20.78 -3.59
CA VAL A 480 12.92 -20.97 -4.74
C VAL A 480 13.02 -19.73 -5.64
N ALA A 481 13.22 -19.94 -6.91
CA ALA A 481 13.14 -18.90 -7.93
C ALA A 481 12.12 -19.33 -8.99
N ILE A 482 11.15 -18.48 -9.27
CA ILE A 482 10.13 -18.73 -10.30
C ILE A 482 10.23 -17.61 -11.32
N SER A 483 10.50 -17.97 -12.57
CA SER A 483 10.48 -17.06 -13.70
C SER A 483 9.16 -17.17 -14.44
N LYS A 484 8.65 -16.04 -14.96
CA LYS A 484 7.40 -15.98 -15.73
C LYS A 484 6.20 -16.52 -14.93
N VAL A 485 6.05 -16.09 -13.68
CA VAL A 485 5.06 -16.63 -12.71
C VAL A 485 3.65 -16.79 -13.27
N ARG A 486 3.19 -15.87 -14.12
CA ARG A 486 1.83 -15.85 -14.69
C ARG A 486 1.69 -16.60 -16.01
N ARG A 487 2.79 -17.10 -16.60
CA ARG A 487 2.79 -17.77 -17.90
C ARG A 487 2.69 -19.29 -17.74
N ALA A 488 2.16 -19.95 -18.75
CA ALA A 488 2.06 -21.40 -18.77
C ALA A 488 3.45 -22.08 -18.86
N ASP A 489 4.45 -21.41 -19.46
CA ASP A 489 5.82 -21.90 -19.63
C ASP A 489 6.76 -21.49 -18.48
N ARG A 490 6.20 -21.20 -17.28
CA ARG A 490 6.98 -20.82 -16.10
C ARG A 490 8.05 -21.85 -15.75
N VAL A 491 9.15 -21.36 -15.22
CA VAL A 491 10.27 -22.20 -14.76
C VAL A 491 10.43 -22.01 -13.25
N ILE A 492 10.39 -23.12 -12.53
CA ILE A 492 10.63 -23.17 -11.08
C ILE A 492 12.01 -23.77 -10.85
N LYS A 493 12.87 -23.04 -10.14
CA LYS A 493 14.14 -23.54 -9.63
C LYS A 493 14.03 -23.63 -8.11
N ALA A 494 14.26 -24.82 -7.56
CA ALA A 494 14.19 -25.02 -6.12
C ALA A 494 15.40 -25.79 -5.61
N ASN A 495 16.06 -25.26 -4.60
CA ASN A 495 17.11 -26.01 -3.87
C ASN A 495 16.63 -26.18 -2.43
N ILE A 496 16.63 -27.41 -1.94
CA ILE A 496 16.04 -27.78 -0.68
C ILE A 496 17.07 -28.57 0.15
N TYR A 497 17.24 -28.15 1.38
CA TYR A 497 17.99 -28.88 2.40
C TYR A 497 17.02 -29.32 3.51
N LEU A 498 17.14 -30.55 3.92
CA LEU A 498 16.35 -31.20 4.97
C LEU A 498 17.27 -31.95 5.94
N ASN A 499 16.96 -31.94 7.22
CA ASN A 499 17.61 -32.89 8.14
C ASN A 499 17.06 -34.31 7.96
N LEU A 500 15.77 -34.44 7.61
CA LEU A 500 15.14 -35.73 7.36
C LEU A 500 14.14 -35.63 6.20
N LEU A 501 14.31 -36.44 5.19
CA LEU A 501 13.43 -36.56 4.04
C LEU A 501 12.57 -37.83 4.16
N LYS A 502 11.27 -37.65 4.31
CA LYS A 502 10.27 -38.71 4.24
C LYS A 502 9.37 -38.47 3.03
N PRO A 503 9.59 -39.12 1.89
CA PRO A 503 8.83 -38.89 0.66
C PRO A 503 7.32 -39.02 0.82
N VAL A 504 6.83 -39.90 1.68
CA VAL A 504 5.40 -40.10 1.96
C VAL A 504 4.78 -38.83 2.56
N GLU A 505 5.46 -38.20 3.52
CA GLU A 505 4.99 -36.94 4.12
C GLU A 505 4.95 -35.79 3.10
N ILE A 506 5.90 -35.75 2.17
CA ILE A 506 5.90 -34.77 1.07
C ILE A 506 4.71 -34.98 0.15
N PHE A 507 4.39 -36.22 -0.15
CA PHE A 507 3.24 -36.56 -0.98
C PHE A 507 1.93 -36.15 -0.31
N GLU A 508 1.71 -36.50 0.95
CA GLU A 508 0.54 -36.08 1.74
C GLU A 508 0.42 -34.56 1.83
N THR A 509 1.55 -33.86 2.00
CA THR A 509 1.59 -32.39 2.01
C THR A 509 1.15 -31.81 0.67
N THR A 510 1.59 -32.41 -0.43
CA THR A 510 1.19 -31.98 -1.78
C THR A 510 -0.31 -32.18 -2.00
N GLU A 511 -0.87 -33.30 -1.52
CA GLU A 511 -2.32 -33.52 -1.56
C GLU A 511 -3.08 -32.47 -0.74
N ASP A 512 -2.66 -32.20 0.51
CA ASP A 512 -3.27 -31.18 1.38
C ASP A 512 -3.22 -29.78 0.74
N PHE A 513 -2.13 -29.43 0.07
CA PHE A 513 -1.99 -28.18 -0.67
C PHE A 513 -2.93 -28.10 -1.88
N VAL A 514 -2.96 -29.14 -2.69
CA VAL A 514 -3.83 -29.19 -3.88
C VAL A 514 -5.30 -29.12 -3.48
N GLU A 515 -5.69 -29.83 -2.43
CA GLU A 515 -7.05 -29.78 -1.89
C GLU A 515 -7.40 -28.38 -1.37
N ALA A 516 -6.50 -27.74 -0.63
CA ALA A 516 -6.68 -26.39 -0.13
C ALA A 516 -6.82 -25.33 -1.24
N LEU A 517 -6.12 -25.50 -2.37
CA LEU A 517 -6.19 -24.61 -3.54
C LEU A 517 -7.41 -24.89 -4.44
N SER A 518 -7.96 -26.09 -4.45
CA SER A 518 -9.02 -26.52 -5.37
C SER A 518 -10.45 -26.08 -5.00
N LYS A 519 -10.62 -25.22 -4.00
CA LYS A 519 -11.93 -24.68 -3.57
C LYS A 519 -13.02 -25.73 -3.40
N GLY A 520 -12.70 -26.86 -2.80
CA GLY A 520 -13.70 -27.83 -2.37
C GLY A 520 -14.39 -28.66 -3.49
N LYS A 521 -13.88 -28.65 -4.71
CA LYS A 521 -14.24 -29.65 -5.73
C LYS A 521 -13.37 -30.87 -5.59
N SER A 522 -13.47 -31.55 -4.47
CA SER A 522 -13.05 -32.94 -4.36
C SER A 522 -14.16 -33.79 -4.94
N GLU A 523 -14.05 -34.20 -6.19
CA GLU A 523 -14.76 -35.39 -6.65
C GLU A 523 -14.32 -36.55 -5.75
N ALA A 524 -15.30 -37.25 -5.15
CA ALA A 524 -15.01 -38.38 -4.31
C ALA A 524 -14.15 -39.38 -5.10
N LYS A 525 -12.86 -39.49 -4.69
CA LYS A 525 -11.90 -40.40 -5.31
C LYS A 525 -12.48 -41.80 -5.17
N GLN A 526 -12.96 -42.41 -6.27
CA GLN A 526 -13.26 -43.83 -6.30
C GLN A 526 -11.99 -44.57 -5.89
N LYS A 527 -12.05 -45.33 -4.81
CA LYS A 527 -10.96 -46.23 -4.42
C LYS A 527 -10.84 -47.29 -5.51
N ASP A 528 -9.91 -47.13 -6.41
CA ASP A 528 -9.48 -48.16 -7.35
C ASP A 528 -8.66 -49.17 -6.54
N GLU A 529 -9.13 -50.38 -6.40
CA GLU A 529 -8.46 -51.48 -5.69
C GLU A 529 -7.25 -52.03 -6.45
N SER A 530 -6.89 -51.46 -7.60
CA SER A 530 -5.74 -51.90 -8.38
C SER A 530 -4.41 -51.61 -7.67
N SER A 531 -3.45 -52.52 -7.80
CA SER A 531 -2.09 -52.34 -7.24
C SER A 531 -1.33 -51.17 -7.83
N LEU A 532 -1.85 -50.50 -8.87
CA LEU A 532 -1.27 -49.28 -9.49
C LEU A 532 -1.99 -47.99 -9.06
N TYR A 533 -2.93 -48.08 -8.12
CA TYR A 533 -3.68 -46.93 -7.61
C TYR A 533 -2.73 -45.76 -7.16
N TRP A 534 -1.64 -46.12 -6.49
CA TRP A 534 -0.63 -45.13 -6.05
C TRP A 534 0.01 -44.36 -7.22
N LEU A 535 0.35 -45.05 -8.32
CA LEU A 535 0.99 -44.46 -9.49
C LEU A 535 0.00 -43.54 -10.23
N ARG A 536 -1.24 -43.94 -10.35
CA ARG A 536 -2.32 -43.15 -10.98
C ARG A 536 -2.62 -41.90 -10.15
N ASN A 537 -2.71 -42.06 -8.83
CA ASN A 537 -2.89 -40.91 -7.93
C ASN A 537 -1.70 -39.97 -7.94
N PHE A 538 -0.47 -40.46 -7.88
CA PHE A 538 0.72 -39.66 -7.99
C PHE A 538 0.72 -38.81 -9.28
N ARG A 539 0.44 -39.43 -10.43
CA ARG A 539 0.36 -38.71 -11.69
C ARG A 539 -0.74 -37.64 -11.73
N SER A 540 -1.87 -37.89 -11.11
CA SER A 540 -3.00 -36.96 -11.04
C SER A 540 -2.77 -35.85 -10.03
N ALA A 541 -1.98 -36.09 -8.98
CA ALA A 541 -1.66 -35.14 -7.92
C ALA A 541 -0.61 -34.10 -8.32
N ILE A 542 0.08 -34.28 -9.46
CA ILE A 542 1.05 -33.30 -9.96
C ILE A 542 0.34 -31.96 -10.22
N PRO A 543 0.78 -30.86 -9.58
CA PRO A 543 0.16 -29.57 -9.77
C PRO A 543 0.37 -29.00 -11.17
N SER A 544 -0.67 -28.49 -11.80
CA SER A 544 -0.58 -27.85 -13.13
C SER A 544 0.27 -26.57 -13.15
N PHE A 545 0.63 -26.04 -11.98
CA PHE A 545 1.44 -24.83 -11.87
C PHE A 545 2.97 -25.09 -11.91
N MET A 546 3.42 -26.33 -12.08
CA MET A 546 4.86 -26.71 -12.08
C MET A 546 5.36 -27.28 -13.42
N PRO A 547 5.11 -26.64 -14.58
CA PRO A 547 5.41 -27.27 -15.87
C PRO A 547 6.90 -27.50 -16.13
N ASN A 548 7.78 -26.62 -15.62
CA ASN A 548 9.23 -26.77 -15.72
C ASN A 548 9.84 -26.63 -14.34
N PHE A 549 10.44 -27.69 -13.85
CA PHE A 549 10.94 -27.79 -12.49
C PHE A 549 12.39 -28.26 -12.46
N ASN A 550 13.28 -27.39 -11.99
CA ASN A 550 14.70 -27.65 -11.93
C ASN A 550 15.18 -27.45 -10.47
N GLY A 551 16.18 -28.16 -10.06
CA GLY A 551 16.79 -27.90 -8.78
C GLY A 551 17.49 -29.08 -8.15
N SER A 552 17.65 -28.98 -6.85
CA SER A 552 18.37 -29.97 -6.05
C SER A 552 17.71 -30.17 -4.69
N VAL A 553 17.85 -31.39 -4.17
CA VAL A 553 17.46 -31.77 -2.82
C VAL A 553 18.65 -32.42 -2.14
N TYR A 554 18.96 -31.95 -0.95
CA TYR A 554 19.84 -32.64 -0.02
C TYR A 554 19.10 -32.96 1.26
N ALA A 555 19.28 -34.18 1.77
CA ALA A 555 18.80 -34.56 3.09
C ALA A 555 19.88 -35.30 3.86
N GLU A 556 20.08 -34.91 5.13
CA GLU A 556 21.05 -35.63 6.01
C GLU A 556 20.61 -37.07 6.20
N LYS A 557 19.31 -37.30 6.38
CA LYS A 557 18.70 -38.62 6.51
C LYS A 557 17.55 -38.76 5.55
N PHE A 558 17.47 -39.92 4.91
CA PHE A 558 16.36 -40.34 4.05
C PHE A 558 15.64 -41.53 4.68
N GLU A 559 14.33 -41.53 4.71
CA GLU A 559 13.57 -42.59 5.37
C GLU A 559 12.25 -42.87 4.64
N THR A 560 12.09 -44.13 4.27
CA THR A 560 10.84 -44.68 3.79
C THR A 560 10.52 -45.94 4.59
N PRO A 561 9.30 -46.54 4.48
CA PRO A 561 9.01 -47.81 5.09
C PRO A 561 9.95 -48.97 4.67
N ILE A 562 10.65 -48.81 3.56
CA ILE A 562 11.43 -49.88 2.93
C ILE A 562 12.96 -49.56 2.92
N ILE A 563 13.32 -48.26 2.84
CA ILE A 563 14.72 -47.82 2.67
C ILE A 563 14.98 -46.68 3.65
N SER A 564 16.09 -46.77 4.34
CA SER A 564 16.69 -45.63 5.02
C SER A 564 18.15 -45.45 4.62
N GLY A 565 18.65 -44.24 4.74
CA GLY A 565 20.07 -43.95 4.49
C GLY A 565 20.41 -42.52 4.83
N TYR A 566 21.65 -42.14 4.57
CA TYR A 566 22.21 -40.83 4.88
C TYR A 566 22.72 -40.15 3.61
N ASP A 567 22.97 -38.85 3.69
CA ASP A 567 23.52 -38.04 2.61
C ASP A 567 22.77 -38.22 1.28
N PHE A 568 21.45 -38.11 1.35
CA PHE A 568 20.64 -38.14 0.15
C PHE A 568 20.88 -36.88 -0.68
N ASN A 569 21.26 -37.05 -1.94
CA ASN A 569 21.45 -36.02 -2.92
C ASN A 569 20.58 -36.31 -4.13
N ALA A 570 19.85 -35.33 -4.64
CA ALA A 570 19.15 -35.45 -5.90
C ALA A 570 19.21 -34.13 -6.68
N GLU A 571 19.44 -34.24 -7.97
CA GLU A 571 19.30 -33.14 -8.92
C GLU A 571 18.26 -33.51 -9.97
N PHE A 572 17.45 -32.52 -10.35
CA PHE A 572 16.38 -32.73 -11.32
C PHE A 572 16.25 -31.56 -12.26
N ASN A 573 16.00 -31.90 -13.52
CA ASN A 573 15.72 -30.96 -14.59
C ASN A 573 14.55 -31.50 -15.39
N LEU A 574 13.34 -31.09 -15.03
CA LEU A 574 12.09 -31.61 -15.58
C LEU A 574 11.37 -30.55 -16.37
N LYS A 575 10.85 -30.91 -17.53
CA LYS A 575 10.01 -30.10 -18.42
C LYS A 575 8.68 -30.80 -18.62
N ASN A 576 7.63 -30.00 -18.84
CA ASN A 576 6.29 -30.51 -19.05
C ASN A 576 5.78 -31.41 -17.89
N LEU A 577 6.18 -31.07 -16.65
CA LEU A 577 5.70 -31.74 -15.45
C LEU A 577 4.25 -31.31 -15.18
N LEU A 578 3.32 -31.91 -15.87
CA LEU A 578 1.87 -31.62 -15.84
C LEU A 578 1.09 -32.83 -15.34
N PRO A 579 -0.16 -32.64 -14.89
CA PRO A 579 -1.02 -33.77 -14.51
C PRO A 579 -1.04 -34.86 -15.56
N GLY A 580 -0.93 -36.10 -15.12
CA GLY A 580 -0.83 -37.26 -16.01
C GLY A 580 0.56 -37.56 -16.56
N MET A 581 1.51 -36.60 -16.53
CA MET A 581 2.92 -36.77 -16.91
C MET A 581 3.15 -37.33 -18.34
N ASN A 582 2.19 -37.16 -19.25
CA ASN A 582 2.24 -37.80 -20.60
C ASN A 582 3.30 -37.20 -21.51
N LYS A 583 3.75 -35.97 -21.23
CA LYS A 583 4.74 -35.22 -22.00
C LYS A 583 5.94 -34.85 -21.14
N LEU A 584 6.17 -35.57 -20.05
CA LEU A 584 7.30 -35.30 -19.17
C LEU A 584 8.60 -35.57 -19.91
N ASP A 585 9.49 -34.60 -19.90
CA ASP A 585 10.86 -34.68 -20.41
C ASP A 585 11.85 -34.24 -19.34
N GLY A 586 13.08 -34.72 -19.42
CA GLY A 586 14.15 -34.26 -18.56
C GLY A 586 14.92 -35.36 -17.87
N LYS A 587 15.57 -35.02 -16.76
CA LYS A 587 16.48 -35.93 -16.07
C LYS A 587 16.37 -35.79 -14.55
N ILE A 588 16.54 -36.91 -13.86
CA ILE A 588 16.78 -36.98 -12.40
C ILE A 588 18.04 -37.82 -12.15
N ASP A 589 18.94 -37.26 -11.38
CA ASP A 589 20.07 -37.96 -10.78
C ASP A 589 19.91 -37.99 -9.26
N ALA A 590 20.12 -39.14 -8.65
CA ALA A 590 20.00 -39.29 -7.18
C ALA A 590 21.10 -40.20 -6.63
N LYS A 591 21.50 -39.91 -5.38
CA LYS A 591 22.47 -40.72 -4.63
C LYS A 591 22.08 -40.76 -3.15
N LEU A 592 22.18 -41.96 -2.58
CA LEU A 592 21.95 -42.21 -1.15
C LEU A 592 23.15 -43.03 -0.63
N GLN A 593 23.66 -42.71 0.53
CA GLN A 593 24.80 -43.36 1.13
C GLN A 593 24.42 -44.05 2.43
N GLN A 594 25.18 -45.06 2.79
CA GLN A 594 25.15 -45.75 4.10
C GLN A 594 23.74 -46.03 4.61
N GLY A 595 23.05 -46.96 3.97
CA GLY A 595 21.67 -47.23 4.26
C GLY A 595 21.36 -48.70 4.49
N VAL A 596 20.07 -48.92 4.72
CA VAL A 596 19.49 -50.29 4.91
C VAL A 596 18.21 -50.37 4.10
N ILE A 597 18.06 -51.49 3.40
CA ILE A 597 16.81 -51.86 2.77
C ILE A 597 16.11 -52.83 3.72
N TYR A 598 14.97 -52.42 4.27
CA TYR A 598 14.24 -53.21 5.29
C TYR A 598 13.26 -54.17 4.66
N LYS A 599 13.09 -55.36 5.27
CA LYS A 599 11.97 -56.26 5.03
C LYS A 599 11.62 -56.47 3.55
N LEU A 600 12.66 -56.66 2.75
CA LEU A 600 12.54 -56.81 1.30
C LEU A 600 11.43 -57.81 0.88
N GLN A 601 11.30 -58.92 1.62
CA GLN A 601 10.32 -59.94 1.33
C GLN A 601 8.87 -59.48 1.59
N GLU A 602 8.64 -58.80 2.73
CA GLU A 602 7.31 -58.27 3.07
C GLU A 602 6.88 -57.15 2.11
N ALA A 603 7.79 -56.32 1.67
CA ALA A 603 7.54 -55.24 0.72
C ALA A 603 7.18 -55.79 -0.67
N ALA A 604 7.85 -56.87 -1.10
CA ALA A 604 7.53 -57.58 -2.36
C ALA A 604 6.13 -58.22 -2.33
N ASP A 605 5.73 -58.76 -1.19
CA ASP A 605 4.43 -59.40 -1.04
C ASP A 605 3.27 -58.38 -1.02
N ARG A 606 3.51 -57.17 -0.47
CA ARG A 606 2.48 -56.11 -0.37
C ARG A 606 2.27 -55.29 -1.64
N GLN A 607 3.32 -55.09 -2.44
CA GLN A 607 3.27 -54.26 -3.63
C GLN A 607 3.73 -55.05 -4.87
N LYS A 608 2.80 -55.67 -5.57
CA LYS A 608 3.07 -56.54 -6.75
C LYS A 608 3.93 -55.86 -7.82
N ALA A 609 3.80 -54.54 -8.01
CA ALA A 609 4.61 -53.78 -8.97
C ALA A 609 6.08 -53.60 -8.50
N LEU A 610 6.32 -53.39 -7.19
CA LEU A 610 7.63 -53.42 -6.60
C LEU A 610 8.20 -54.82 -6.46
N GLY A 611 7.35 -55.81 -6.34
CA GLY A 611 7.73 -57.23 -6.27
C GLY A 611 8.62 -57.69 -7.40
N ILE A 612 8.59 -57.00 -8.54
CA ILE A 612 9.44 -57.29 -9.70
C ILE A 612 10.90 -56.92 -9.42
N ALA A 613 11.16 -55.75 -8.83
CA ALA A 613 12.51 -55.36 -8.43
C ALA A 613 13.09 -56.31 -7.36
N TYR A 614 12.21 -57.06 -6.68
CA TYR A 614 12.57 -58.03 -5.64
C TYR A 614 12.61 -59.47 -6.14
N GLN A 615 12.28 -59.77 -7.41
CA GLN A 615 12.31 -61.12 -7.97
C GLN A 615 13.66 -61.83 -7.75
N PRO A 616 14.85 -61.17 -7.85
CA PRO A 616 16.12 -61.80 -7.52
C PRO A 616 16.11 -62.40 -6.14
N PHE A 617 15.60 -61.65 -5.16
CA PHE A 617 15.56 -62.09 -3.76
C PHE A 617 14.54 -63.22 -3.52
N VAL A 618 13.40 -63.18 -4.21
CA VAL A 618 12.43 -64.24 -4.15
C VAL A 618 13.01 -65.56 -4.73
N ILE A 619 13.70 -65.46 -5.86
CA ILE A 619 14.34 -66.59 -6.51
C ILE A 619 15.42 -67.15 -5.59
N MET A 620 16.27 -66.29 -5.03
CA MET A 620 17.36 -66.66 -4.14
C MET A 620 16.85 -67.29 -2.83
N SER A 621 15.77 -66.77 -2.24
CA SER A 621 15.20 -67.40 -1.05
C SER A 621 14.63 -68.79 -1.34
N LYS A 622 14.09 -69.04 -2.54
CA LYS A 622 13.69 -70.38 -2.97
C LYS A 622 14.89 -71.31 -3.14
N MET A 623 16.00 -70.80 -3.68
CA MET A 623 17.22 -71.56 -3.84
C MET A 623 17.90 -71.87 -2.48
N GLU A 624 17.87 -70.96 -1.52
CA GLU A 624 18.32 -71.19 -0.15
C GLU A 624 17.54 -72.34 0.50
N ARG A 625 16.21 -72.32 0.34
CA ARG A 625 15.31 -73.42 0.83
C ARG A 625 15.62 -74.75 0.13
N ALA A 626 16.05 -74.72 -1.11
CA ALA A 626 16.49 -75.87 -1.85
C ALA A 626 17.90 -76.37 -1.47
N GLY A 627 18.58 -75.72 -0.52
CA GLY A 627 19.89 -76.13 0.02
C GLY A 627 21.09 -75.77 -0.85
N SER A 628 20.90 -74.93 -1.91
CA SER A 628 21.96 -74.59 -2.86
C SER A 628 23.05 -73.66 -2.26
N PHE A 629 22.71 -72.82 -1.28
CA PHE A 629 23.60 -71.97 -0.52
C PHE A 629 22.90 -71.41 0.73
N LYS A 630 23.65 -70.79 1.68
CA LYS A 630 23.08 -70.13 2.84
C LYS A 630 23.18 -68.62 2.68
N MET A 631 22.03 -67.94 2.75
CA MET A 631 21.98 -66.46 2.73
C MET A 631 21.90 -65.84 4.13
N GLY A 632 21.70 -66.63 5.15
CA GLY A 632 21.68 -66.14 6.53
C GLY A 632 20.56 -65.12 6.80
N LYS A 633 20.86 -64.13 7.66
CA LYS A 633 19.91 -63.03 8.01
C LYS A 633 19.75 -61.96 6.94
N ILE A 634 20.34 -62.14 5.74
CA ILE A 634 20.48 -61.16 4.65
C ILE A 634 19.11 -60.64 4.14
N LEU A 635 18.08 -61.47 4.21
CA LEU A 635 16.78 -61.13 3.68
C LEU A 635 15.89 -60.27 4.60
N LYS A 636 16.30 -60.03 5.86
CA LYS A 636 15.52 -59.15 6.76
C LYS A 636 15.88 -57.69 6.59
N ASP A 637 17.14 -57.37 6.70
CA ASP A 637 17.63 -55.99 6.57
C ASP A 637 18.97 -56.03 5.81
N THR A 638 18.97 -55.43 4.59
CA THR A 638 20.12 -55.47 3.68
C THR A 638 20.84 -54.16 3.72
N PRO A 639 22.02 -54.08 4.36
CA PRO A 639 22.82 -52.87 4.37
C PRO A 639 23.43 -52.58 2.97
N PHE A 640 23.52 -51.32 2.60
CA PHE A 640 24.23 -50.85 1.42
C PHE A 640 25.13 -49.65 1.76
N ASP A 641 26.24 -49.52 1.02
CA ASP A 641 27.18 -48.41 1.16
C ASP A 641 26.77 -47.23 0.28
N VAL A 642 26.27 -47.55 -0.91
CA VAL A 642 25.83 -46.53 -1.89
C VAL A 642 24.68 -47.06 -2.79
N MET A 643 23.73 -46.17 -3.05
CA MET A 643 22.67 -46.34 -4.05
C MET A 643 22.71 -45.14 -4.96
N THR A 644 22.72 -45.34 -6.27
CA THR A 644 22.65 -44.26 -7.27
C THR A 644 21.55 -44.53 -8.28
N ALA A 645 20.91 -43.48 -8.77
CA ALA A 645 19.94 -43.55 -9.85
C ALA A 645 20.18 -42.41 -10.83
N SER A 646 20.15 -42.71 -12.13
CA SER A 646 20.14 -41.74 -13.21
C SER A 646 19.06 -42.12 -14.20
N VAL A 647 18.09 -41.25 -14.37
CA VAL A 647 16.87 -41.52 -15.12
C VAL A 647 16.60 -40.38 -16.07
N ASP A 648 16.40 -40.69 -17.34
CA ASP A 648 15.92 -39.72 -18.35
C ASP A 648 14.43 -39.94 -18.61
N PHE A 649 13.74 -38.83 -18.81
CA PHE A 649 12.33 -38.81 -19.20
C PHE A 649 12.22 -38.30 -20.64
N ASN A 650 11.43 -38.99 -21.44
CA ASN A 650 11.19 -38.63 -22.84
C ASN A 650 9.73 -38.93 -23.20
N ASN A 651 8.94 -37.87 -23.42
CA ASN A 651 7.53 -37.98 -23.79
C ASN A 651 6.73 -38.96 -22.90
N GLY A 652 6.91 -38.87 -21.58
CA GLY A 652 6.21 -39.70 -20.63
C GLY A 652 6.70 -41.14 -20.51
N LYS A 653 7.85 -41.48 -21.04
CA LYS A 653 8.60 -42.72 -20.79
C LYS A 653 9.80 -42.39 -19.92
N MET A 654 10.17 -43.33 -19.07
CA MET A 654 11.32 -43.23 -18.19
C MET A 654 12.38 -44.24 -18.66
N ASP A 655 13.55 -43.73 -19.02
CA ASP A 655 14.72 -44.57 -19.35
C ASP A 655 15.66 -44.56 -18.14
N ILE A 656 15.85 -45.73 -17.55
CA ILE A 656 16.76 -45.97 -16.44
C ILE A 656 18.15 -46.15 -17.02
N ASN A 657 18.93 -45.06 -17.06
CA ASN A 657 20.29 -45.05 -17.59
C ASN A 657 21.28 -45.75 -16.66
N ASN A 658 21.01 -45.65 -15.38
CA ASN A 658 21.79 -46.29 -14.33
C ASN A 658 20.96 -46.32 -13.05
N PHE A 659 20.76 -47.51 -12.53
CA PHE A 659 20.35 -47.70 -11.13
C PHE A 659 21.34 -48.70 -10.56
N TYR A 660 22.03 -48.35 -9.49
CA TYR A 660 23.10 -49.12 -8.91
C TYR A 660 22.99 -49.12 -7.38
N VAL A 661 23.08 -50.29 -6.80
CA VAL A 661 23.18 -50.48 -5.36
C VAL A 661 24.42 -51.31 -5.05
N ASP A 662 25.20 -50.90 -4.10
CA ASP A 662 26.38 -51.63 -3.62
C ASP A 662 26.40 -51.68 -2.11
N GLY A 663 26.65 -52.84 -1.59
CA GLY A 663 26.78 -53.10 -0.17
C GLY A 663 27.68 -54.30 0.09
N GLU A 664 27.83 -54.62 1.36
CA GLU A 664 28.67 -55.74 1.84
C GLU A 664 28.21 -57.10 1.33
N VAL A 665 26.92 -57.26 1.15
CA VAL A 665 26.26 -58.52 0.88
C VAL A 665 25.75 -58.64 -0.55
N ILE A 666 25.36 -57.53 -1.16
CA ILE A 666 24.74 -57.47 -2.47
C ILE A 666 25.23 -56.28 -3.29
N ALA A 667 25.41 -56.54 -4.58
CA ALA A 667 25.49 -55.49 -5.57
C ALA A 667 24.49 -55.74 -6.69
N ALA A 668 23.78 -54.70 -7.11
CA ALA A 668 22.77 -54.84 -8.14
C ALA A 668 22.74 -53.63 -9.07
N THR A 669 22.38 -53.88 -10.32
CA THR A 669 22.09 -52.81 -11.29
C THR A 669 20.84 -53.10 -12.06
N VAL A 670 20.11 -52.02 -12.40
CA VAL A 670 18.90 -52.05 -13.22
C VAL A 670 19.06 -51.08 -14.36
N GLY A 671 18.75 -51.49 -15.57
CA GLY A 671 18.65 -50.64 -16.74
C GLY A 671 17.39 -50.97 -17.53
N GLY A 672 16.96 -50.06 -18.40
CA GLY A 672 15.79 -50.30 -19.23
C GLY A 672 14.79 -49.16 -19.21
N ASN A 673 13.57 -49.41 -19.58
CA ASN A 673 12.57 -48.36 -19.69
C ASN A 673 11.24 -48.69 -18.96
N VAL A 674 10.53 -47.66 -18.57
CA VAL A 674 9.22 -47.69 -17.93
C VAL A 674 8.28 -46.70 -18.62
N GLY A 675 7.23 -47.22 -19.27
CA GLY A 675 6.15 -46.43 -19.82
C GLY A 675 4.99 -46.36 -18.82
N TRP A 676 4.99 -45.36 -17.96
CA TRP A 676 3.94 -45.23 -16.93
C TRP A 676 2.57 -44.86 -17.48
N VAL A 677 2.51 -44.27 -18.70
CA VAL A 677 1.25 -43.99 -19.38
C VAL A 677 0.65 -45.27 -19.94
N GLU A 678 1.51 -46.10 -20.51
CA GLU A 678 1.15 -47.42 -21.08
C GLU A 678 1.07 -48.50 -20.01
N GLU A 679 1.51 -48.20 -18.77
CA GLU A 679 1.62 -49.13 -17.64
C GLU A 679 2.41 -50.39 -18.00
N LYS A 680 3.51 -50.24 -18.75
CA LYS A 680 4.43 -51.27 -19.21
C LYS A 680 5.85 -50.91 -18.83
N PHE A 681 6.67 -51.93 -18.74
CA PHE A 681 8.11 -51.75 -18.58
C PHE A 681 8.90 -52.84 -19.34
N ASP A 682 10.18 -52.57 -19.52
CA ASP A 682 11.19 -53.47 -20.03
C ASP A 682 12.51 -53.21 -19.29
N LEU A 683 12.83 -54.05 -18.32
CA LEU A 683 13.93 -53.85 -17.40
C LEU A 683 14.89 -55.05 -17.41
N ASP A 684 16.18 -54.77 -17.53
CA ASP A 684 17.26 -55.72 -17.29
C ASP A 684 17.77 -55.53 -15.84
N ILE A 685 17.72 -56.62 -15.07
CA ILE A 685 18.12 -56.62 -13.67
C ILE A 685 19.25 -57.63 -13.51
N VAL A 686 20.34 -57.16 -12.92
CA VAL A 686 21.54 -57.97 -12.66
C VAL A 686 21.92 -57.78 -11.20
N THR A 687 22.12 -58.91 -10.53
CA THR A 687 22.42 -58.95 -9.10
C THR A 687 23.54 -59.93 -8.82
N MET A 688 24.54 -59.49 -8.04
CA MET A 688 25.66 -60.30 -7.53
C MET A 688 25.53 -60.39 -6.01
N PHE A 689 25.74 -61.55 -5.48
CA PHE A 689 25.74 -61.83 -4.04
C PHE A 689 27.17 -61.98 -3.53
N LYS A 690 27.57 -61.16 -2.58
CA LYS A 690 28.88 -61.12 -1.99
C LYS A 690 28.90 -61.91 -0.64
N ASN A 691 30.03 -62.35 -0.20
CA ASN A 691 30.20 -62.98 1.11
C ASN A 691 29.28 -64.19 1.37
N THR A 692 28.96 -64.94 0.33
CA THR A 692 28.19 -66.16 0.43
C THR A 692 29.07 -67.32 0.78
N SER A 693 28.71 -68.14 1.80
CA SER A 693 29.37 -69.39 2.04
C SER A 693 28.93 -70.42 0.99
N LYS A 694 29.88 -70.78 0.10
CA LYS A 694 29.62 -71.77 -0.96
C LYS A 694 29.48 -73.16 -0.34
N ARG A 695 28.34 -73.84 -0.50
CA ARG A 695 28.15 -75.28 -0.24
C ARG A 695 27.96 -75.98 -1.57
N GLY A 696 29.03 -76.57 -2.11
CA GLY A 696 29.01 -77.26 -3.40
C GLY A 696 29.30 -76.32 -4.58
N ALA A 697 29.53 -76.91 -5.78
CA ALA A 697 29.69 -76.15 -7.04
C ALA A 697 28.34 -75.61 -7.47
N LEU A 698 28.19 -74.30 -7.50
CA LEU A 698 27.02 -73.68 -8.15
C LEU A 698 27.07 -73.96 -9.66
N SER A 699 25.91 -74.17 -10.28
CA SER A 699 25.78 -74.29 -11.69
C SER A 699 26.36 -73.04 -12.39
N GLU A 700 27.03 -73.19 -13.52
CA GLU A 700 27.54 -72.07 -14.36
C GLU A 700 26.46 -71.05 -14.71
N ASN A 701 25.20 -71.48 -14.73
CA ASN A 701 24.05 -70.60 -14.98
C ASN A 701 23.68 -69.69 -13.78
N LEU A 702 24.32 -69.85 -12.64
CA LEU A 702 24.07 -69.11 -11.41
C LEU A 702 25.36 -68.43 -10.86
N THR A 703 26.39 -68.37 -11.67
CA THR A 703 27.64 -67.66 -11.37
C THR A 703 28.02 -66.67 -12.46
N ASP A 704 28.60 -65.58 -12.07
CA ASP A 704 29.16 -64.60 -12.96
C ASP A 704 30.49 -65.04 -13.62
N GLU A 705 31.13 -64.16 -14.34
CA GLU A 705 32.44 -64.37 -14.97
C GLU A 705 33.59 -64.60 -13.98
N THR A 706 33.41 -64.19 -12.70
CA THR A 706 34.38 -64.37 -11.64
C THR A 706 34.08 -65.60 -10.77
N GLY A 707 32.98 -66.29 -11.05
CA GLY A 707 32.55 -67.48 -10.28
C GLY A 707 31.75 -67.12 -9.01
N GLU A 708 31.39 -65.84 -8.79
CA GLU A 708 30.55 -65.41 -7.69
C GLU A 708 29.05 -65.69 -7.98
N PRO A 709 28.21 -65.99 -6.98
CA PRO A 709 26.81 -66.19 -7.15
C PRO A 709 26.14 -64.95 -7.77
N ALA A 710 25.43 -65.10 -8.87
CA ALA A 710 24.82 -64.05 -9.58
C ALA A 710 23.51 -64.42 -10.28
N LEU A 711 22.62 -63.48 -10.45
CA LEU A 711 21.35 -63.62 -11.19
C LEU A 711 21.24 -62.49 -12.21
N ALA A 712 20.83 -62.86 -13.40
CA ALA A 712 20.47 -61.89 -14.42
C ALA A 712 19.10 -62.23 -15.03
N PHE A 713 18.24 -61.30 -15.19
CA PHE A 713 16.96 -61.52 -15.82
C PHE A 713 16.40 -60.24 -16.47
N ARG A 714 15.53 -60.42 -17.44
CA ARG A 714 14.72 -59.35 -18.04
C ARG A 714 13.29 -59.49 -17.58
N THR A 715 12.68 -58.42 -17.14
CA THR A 715 11.28 -58.38 -16.84
C THR A 715 10.60 -57.38 -17.75
N TYR A 716 9.54 -57.76 -18.43
CA TYR A 716 8.89 -56.94 -19.44
C TYR A 716 7.41 -57.17 -19.54
N GLY A 717 6.71 -56.23 -20.19
CA GLY A 717 5.27 -56.30 -20.42
C GLY A 717 4.45 -55.45 -19.48
N PRO A 718 3.14 -55.76 -19.31
CA PRO A 718 2.24 -55.00 -18.45
C PRO A 718 2.66 -55.05 -16.98
N MET A 719 2.63 -53.88 -16.27
CA MET A 719 3.07 -53.79 -14.87
C MET A 719 2.27 -54.71 -13.93
N LEU A 720 1.00 -55.02 -14.26
CA LEU A 720 0.14 -55.93 -13.47
C LEU A 720 0.43 -57.41 -13.69
N LYS A 721 0.97 -57.77 -14.87
CA LYS A 721 1.26 -59.16 -15.26
C LYS A 721 2.57 -59.21 -16.07
N PRO A 722 3.71 -58.95 -15.48
CA PRO A 722 4.99 -58.97 -16.19
C PRO A 722 5.43 -60.39 -16.54
N ALA A 723 6.12 -60.48 -17.68
CA ALA A 723 6.90 -61.67 -18.02
C ALA A 723 8.31 -61.55 -17.46
N VAL A 724 8.87 -62.65 -17.00
CA VAL A 724 10.25 -62.74 -16.51
C VAL A 724 11.02 -63.75 -17.35
N GLN A 725 12.17 -63.31 -17.85
CA GLN A 725 13.09 -64.16 -18.63
C GLN A 725 14.44 -64.19 -17.95
N MET A 726 14.90 -65.37 -17.56
CA MET A 726 16.27 -65.56 -17.07
C MET A 726 17.26 -65.33 -18.19
N LYS A 727 18.36 -64.60 -17.84
CA LYS A 727 19.51 -64.36 -18.67
C LYS A 727 20.76 -65.02 -18.08
N SER A 728 21.78 -65.25 -18.89
CA SER A 728 23.07 -65.72 -18.41
C SER A 728 23.73 -64.64 -17.51
N PRO A 729 24.15 -64.94 -16.29
CA PRO A 729 24.80 -64.03 -15.40
C PRO A 729 26.30 -63.79 -15.74
N LYS A 730 26.83 -64.36 -16.80
CA LYS A 730 28.28 -64.31 -17.15
C LYS A 730 28.88 -62.95 -17.39
N LYS A 731 28.06 -61.87 -17.46
CA LYS A 731 28.52 -60.46 -17.59
C LYS A 731 28.16 -59.63 -16.38
N THR A 732 27.77 -60.26 -15.24
CA THR A 732 27.23 -59.53 -14.08
C THR A 732 28.28 -58.65 -13.43
N SER A 733 29.49 -59.16 -13.15
CA SER A 733 30.54 -58.35 -12.53
C SER A 733 30.96 -57.19 -13.39
N SER A 734 31.10 -57.38 -14.70
CA SER A 734 31.38 -56.32 -15.67
C SER A 734 30.27 -55.25 -15.71
N ALA A 735 28.98 -55.67 -15.71
CA ALA A 735 27.83 -54.76 -15.70
C ALA A 735 27.77 -53.92 -14.41
N ILE A 736 27.97 -54.55 -13.27
CA ILE A 736 28.01 -53.88 -11.97
C ILE A 736 29.17 -52.89 -11.86
N LYS A 737 30.35 -53.25 -12.36
CA LYS A 737 31.53 -52.35 -12.40
C LYS A 737 31.21 -51.11 -13.28
N ALA A 738 30.67 -51.30 -14.46
CA ALA A 738 30.31 -50.22 -15.34
C ALA A 738 29.23 -49.30 -14.71
N ALA A 739 28.21 -49.87 -14.07
CA ALA A 739 27.17 -49.11 -13.36
C ALA A 739 27.75 -48.32 -12.17
N ARG A 740 28.70 -48.92 -11.41
CA ARG A 740 29.40 -48.25 -10.32
C ARG A 740 30.19 -47.04 -10.81
N GLU A 741 30.99 -47.20 -11.85
CA GLU A 741 31.81 -46.12 -12.41
C GLU A 741 30.92 -44.98 -12.91
N LYS A 742 29.79 -45.30 -13.57
CA LYS A 742 28.82 -44.33 -14.04
C LYS A 742 28.14 -43.58 -12.87
N GLY A 743 27.71 -44.30 -11.83
CA GLY A 743 27.09 -43.72 -10.65
C GLY A 743 28.02 -42.82 -9.83
N LEU A 744 29.30 -43.20 -9.72
CA LEU A 744 30.31 -42.40 -9.01
C LEU A 744 30.74 -41.14 -9.76
N ARG A 745 30.55 -41.08 -11.08
CA ARG A 745 30.85 -39.90 -11.90
C ARG A 745 29.74 -38.85 -11.87
N THR A 746 28.60 -39.16 -11.31
CA THR A 746 27.49 -38.19 -11.21
C THR A 746 27.93 -37.05 -10.29
N ASP A 747 27.92 -35.83 -10.84
CA ASP A 747 28.36 -34.63 -10.14
C ASP A 747 27.11 -33.96 -9.53
N PHE A 748 27.15 -33.73 -8.21
CA PHE A 748 26.13 -32.99 -7.43
C PHE A 748 26.67 -31.63 -7.02
N SER A 749 27.34 -30.92 -7.91
CA SER A 749 28.00 -29.64 -7.61
C SER A 749 27.00 -28.55 -7.22
N ALA A 750 25.81 -28.58 -7.79
CA ALA A 750 24.73 -27.65 -7.44
C ALA A 750 24.27 -27.85 -5.99
N VAL A 751 24.11 -29.10 -5.57
CA VAL A 751 23.80 -29.46 -4.17
C VAL A 751 24.89 -28.97 -3.23
N GLN A 752 26.15 -29.29 -3.53
CA GLN A 752 27.30 -28.93 -2.69
C GLN A 752 27.47 -27.42 -2.55
N LYS A 753 27.25 -26.68 -3.64
CA LYS A 753 27.25 -25.22 -3.63
C LYS A 753 26.16 -24.70 -2.71
N PHE A 754 24.94 -25.20 -2.82
CA PHE A 754 23.81 -24.76 -2.00
C PHE A 754 24.05 -25.04 -0.50
N ILE A 755 24.60 -26.19 -0.17
CA ILE A 755 24.95 -26.53 1.24
C ILE A 755 25.96 -25.54 1.81
N LYS A 756 26.98 -25.14 1.04
CA LYS A 756 27.99 -24.15 1.47
C LYS A 756 27.40 -22.74 1.66
N GLU A 757 26.34 -22.39 0.94
CA GLU A 757 25.67 -21.08 0.99
C GLU A 757 24.50 -21.03 2.03
N LYS A 758 24.20 -22.16 2.66
CA LYS A 758 23.18 -22.30 3.71
C LYS A 758 23.56 -21.48 4.95
#